data_b5b56c2aeec17a38a0ddede8790db6bd
#
_entry.id   b5b56c2aeec17a38a0ddede8790db6bd
#
_cell.length_a   1.000
_cell.length_b   1.000
_cell.length_c   1.000
_cell.angle_alpha   90.00
_cell.angle_beta   90.00
_cell.angle_gamma   90.00
#
_symmetry.space_group_name_H-M   'P 1'
#
loop_
_entity.id
_entity.type
_entity.pdbx_description
1 polymer ?
#
loop_
_entity_poly.entity_id
_entity_poly.type
_entity_poly.pdbx_seq_one_letter_code
_entity_poly.pdbx_strand_id
1 'polypeptide(L)'
;MTVLILILALGTASPQTPPAVGEDSLDGCSRLKTAHAYNSKQTEALRLKSSNDPLTGQTDVLHYRLDIEVDPAAEYLSGSNTMTITTLVDNVTAFRFWLHEVMSISSVEIDGKAAEWQRLDSEVIEVSLGRTLALAENFDLQIKYDGSPTAGGWMSIVFESHRGTPVVSTLSEPWYSYTWWPVKEDNRDKATGELLVTVPSELTVVSNGVLADVDNLGGDRRRFHWSTDYPMSPYLFAFSATRYNTFGDTYFHPGGSMPVEFFIYPDSDTDGNRARWRLSVDMLATFGDLFGLYPFIDEKYAIYEFPWGGGMEHQTATGQGAFWESLTAHELAHQWWGDMVTCATWSDIWLNEGFATYSEALWLEHRSGTSDLPVLRMAMSERRPRNLDGSVYVHDPSSVSRIFSSDYSYRKGAWVLHMLRGVIGDERFFDVLEAYRDRFEYLTATTEDFRAVAEESSEKELGWFFDQWVYNGGAPAYRYGWREQVVDGEQYLELFLEQAQNESVFQMPMTIETLELGERHRYRVWNDERSEHFLIPVSAPVDEVSLDPDAWILTRSRSVVAFVEGPPKVVAVDPAPGSTVPARAPLAITVTFGKDVIVDGSHFSLRRTDGREVELEMTYDDAAFTASLVSKGMLGSGQFELTIDDAIIGVAAGLALDGEIASDPSLLPSGDGVAGGDTVVEFVTVVSRRPSARRAPGRTKALDRSADTVKPFQD
;
A
#
# COMPACT_ATOMS: atom_id res chain seq x y z
N MET A 1 -15.07 18.55 68.44
CA MET A 1 -13.93 18.36 67.48
C MET A 1 -14.45 17.56 66.29
N THR A 2 -14.88 18.29 65.27
CA THR A 2 -15.48 17.71 64.07
C THR A 2 -14.41 17.72 62.97
N VAL A 3 -14.03 16.53 62.52
CA VAL A 3 -13.02 16.36 61.44
C VAL A 3 -13.76 16.47 60.10
N LEU A 4 -13.45 17.48 59.34
CA LEU A 4 -13.96 17.72 57.99
C LEU A 4 -13.08 16.92 57.01
N ILE A 5 -13.65 15.89 56.36
CA ILE A 5 -12.98 15.12 55.31
C ILE A 5 -13.29 15.84 53.97
N LEU A 6 -12.22 16.40 53.37
CA LEU A 6 -12.25 16.99 52.02
C LEU A 6 -12.12 15.86 50.99
N ILE A 7 -13.23 15.55 50.31
CA ILE A 7 -13.20 14.62 49.15
C ILE A 7 -12.79 15.45 47.92
N LEU A 8 -11.57 15.27 47.42
CA LEU A 8 -11.16 15.72 46.08
C LEU A 8 -11.84 14.83 45.03
N ALA A 9 -12.82 15.39 44.35
CA ALA A 9 -13.35 14.79 43.14
C ALA A 9 -12.33 14.90 42.01
N LEU A 10 -11.65 13.80 41.72
CA LEU A 10 -10.94 13.62 40.45
C LEU A 10 -11.99 13.52 39.35
N GLY A 11 -12.12 14.61 38.57
CA GLY A 11 -12.93 14.62 37.35
C GLY A 11 -12.30 13.67 36.35
N THR A 12 -12.98 12.56 36.09
CA THR A 12 -12.70 11.71 34.93
C THR A 12 -13.03 12.52 33.68
N ALA A 13 -12.02 12.97 32.95
CA ALA A 13 -12.20 13.48 31.60
C ALA A 13 -12.80 12.34 30.77
N SER A 14 -14.03 12.51 30.30
CA SER A 14 -14.61 11.63 29.29
C SER A 14 -13.70 11.69 28.05
N PRO A 15 -13.41 10.55 27.41
CA PRO A 15 -12.71 10.57 26.13
C PRO A 15 -13.56 11.40 25.16
N GLN A 16 -12.99 12.50 24.67
CA GLN A 16 -13.62 13.28 23.61
C GLN A 16 -13.68 12.36 22.38
N THR A 17 -14.87 12.07 21.92
CA THR A 17 -15.09 11.49 20.59
C THR A 17 -14.38 12.38 19.58
N PRO A 18 -13.49 11.82 18.73
CA PRO A 18 -12.84 12.64 17.70
C PRO A 18 -13.93 13.26 16.82
N PRO A 19 -13.76 14.51 16.35
CA PRO A 19 -14.70 15.11 15.42
C PRO A 19 -14.78 14.21 14.18
N ALA A 20 -15.99 13.91 13.74
CA ALA A 20 -16.23 13.18 12.50
C ALA A 20 -15.49 13.89 11.38
N VAL A 21 -14.59 13.19 10.70
CA VAL A 21 -13.90 13.72 9.51
C VAL A 21 -14.98 13.93 8.47
N GLY A 22 -15.22 15.18 8.07
CA GLY A 22 -16.25 15.48 7.07
C GLY A 22 -15.90 14.82 5.75
N GLU A 23 -16.89 14.22 5.06
CA GLU A 23 -16.70 13.58 3.75
C GLU A 23 -15.97 14.48 2.73
N ASP A 24 -16.02 15.79 2.90
CA ASP A 24 -15.40 16.78 1.99
C ASP A 24 -13.87 16.85 2.09
N SER A 25 -13.25 16.42 3.20
CA SER A 25 -11.78 16.45 3.36
C SER A 25 -11.06 15.40 2.51
N LEU A 26 -11.65 14.22 2.37
CA LEU A 26 -11.05 13.08 1.66
C LEU A 26 -11.01 13.24 0.14
N ASP A 27 -11.90 14.06 -0.41
CA ASP A 27 -11.98 14.30 -1.85
C ASP A 27 -11.36 15.65 -2.28
N GLY A 28 -10.82 16.43 -1.34
CA GLY A 28 -10.35 17.80 -1.59
C GLY A 28 -9.23 17.87 -2.63
N CYS A 29 -8.17 17.06 -2.44
CA CYS A 29 -7.01 16.99 -3.34
C CYS A 29 -7.39 16.43 -4.71
N SER A 30 -8.12 15.31 -4.77
CA SER A 30 -8.62 14.74 -6.02
C SER A 30 -9.47 15.73 -6.82
N ARG A 31 -10.35 16.49 -6.17
CA ARG A 31 -11.20 17.49 -6.83
C ARG A 31 -10.37 18.65 -7.37
N LEU A 32 -9.37 19.11 -6.64
CA LEU A 32 -8.48 20.18 -7.07
C LEU A 32 -7.73 19.75 -8.33
N LYS A 33 -6.99 18.65 -8.26
CA LYS A 33 -6.19 18.14 -9.37
C LYS A 33 -7.05 17.80 -10.60
N THR A 34 -8.29 17.35 -10.41
CA THR A 34 -9.25 17.11 -11.49
C THR A 34 -9.82 18.39 -12.09
N ALA A 35 -10.01 19.46 -11.30
CA ALA A 35 -10.54 20.73 -11.81
C ALA A 35 -9.61 21.38 -12.84
N HIS A 36 -8.28 21.20 -12.69
CA HIS A 36 -7.30 21.65 -13.68
C HIS A 36 -7.52 21.04 -15.08
N ALA A 37 -8.03 19.80 -15.13
CA ALA A 37 -8.24 19.07 -16.39
C ALA A 37 -9.41 19.55 -17.21
N TYR A 38 -10.40 20.19 -16.62
CA TYR A 38 -11.64 20.53 -17.32
C TYR A 38 -11.45 21.52 -18.48
N ASN A 39 -10.38 22.27 -18.50
CA ASN A 39 -10.10 23.28 -19.52
C ASN A 39 -9.14 22.81 -20.64
N SER A 40 -8.54 21.60 -20.57
CA SER A 40 -7.45 21.19 -21.45
C SER A 40 -7.77 20.02 -22.39
N LYS A 41 -8.80 20.12 -23.22
CA LYS A 41 -9.13 19.06 -24.21
C LYS A 41 -8.10 18.87 -25.33
N GLN A 42 -7.12 19.73 -25.48
CA GLN A 42 -6.14 19.70 -26.58
C GLN A 42 -4.79 19.05 -26.25
N THR A 43 -4.42 18.94 -25.00
CA THR A 43 -3.08 18.51 -24.54
C THR A 43 -2.87 17.00 -24.44
N GLU A 44 -3.92 16.22 -24.46
CA GLU A 44 -3.93 14.78 -24.23
C GLU A 44 -3.11 13.97 -25.26
N ALA A 45 -3.21 14.33 -26.52
CA ALA A 45 -2.55 13.57 -27.61
C ALA A 45 -1.02 13.81 -27.72
N LEU A 46 -0.53 14.95 -27.23
CA LEU A 46 0.86 15.37 -27.38
C LEU A 46 1.79 14.72 -26.35
N ARG A 47 1.28 14.34 -25.21
CA ARG A 47 2.03 13.83 -24.05
C ARG A 47 2.41 12.37 -24.11
N LEU A 48 1.55 11.51 -24.64
CA LEU A 48 1.94 10.14 -25.01
C LEU A 48 3.12 10.11 -25.97
N LYS A 49 3.41 11.25 -26.64
CA LYS A 49 4.61 11.41 -27.47
C LYS A 49 5.87 11.75 -26.67
N SER A 50 5.77 12.49 -25.55
CA SER A 50 6.96 12.90 -24.78
C SER A 50 7.61 11.76 -24.03
N SER A 51 6.83 10.87 -23.41
CA SER A 51 7.33 9.67 -22.72
C SER A 51 8.03 8.66 -23.65
N ASN A 52 7.77 8.75 -24.96
CA ASN A 52 8.36 7.91 -26.00
C ASN A 52 9.38 8.65 -26.89
N ASP A 53 9.70 9.90 -26.57
CA ASP A 53 10.69 10.66 -27.33
C ASP A 53 12.10 10.12 -27.08
N PRO A 54 12.78 9.60 -28.11
CA PRO A 54 14.11 9.02 -27.93
C PRO A 54 15.19 10.03 -27.50
N LEU A 55 14.95 11.35 -27.62
CA LEU A 55 15.89 12.36 -27.14
C LEU A 55 15.76 12.62 -25.63
N THR A 56 14.59 12.40 -25.04
CA THR A 56 14.36 12.64 -23.62
C THR A 56 15.25 11.79 -22.73
N GLY A 57 15.46 10.52 -23.09
CA GLY A 57 16.32 9.58 -22.35
C GLY A 57 17.81 9.72 -22.62
N GLN A 58 18.25 10.67 -23.45
CA GLN A 58 19.69 10.84 -23.80
C GLN A 58 20.39 11.82 -22.84
N THR A 59 19.66 12.55 -22.03
CA THR A 59 20.18 13.61 -21.16
C THR A 59 19.51 13.59 -19.82
N ASP A 60 20.15 14.19 -18.82
CA ASP A 60 19.67 14.37 -17.45
C ASP A 60 19.89 15.84 -17.07
N VAL A 61 18.84 16.47 -16.54
CA VAL A 61 18.93 17.84 -16.01
C VAL A 61 19.34 17.77 -14.54
N LEU A 62 20.53 18.22 -14.24
CA LEU A 62 21.10 18.18 -12.89
C LEU A 62 20.60 19.33 -12.02
N HIS A 63 20.33 20.50 -12.64
CA HIS A 63 19.96 21.70 -11.92
C HIS A 63 19.14 22.67 -12.77
N TYR A 64 18.12 23.27 -12.16
CA TYR A 64 17.33 24.38 -12.71
C TYR A 64 17.59 25.65 -11.94
N ARG A 65 17.88 26.76 -12.65
CA ARG A 65 17.93 28.09 -12.07
C ARG A 65 16.91 29.00 -12.75
N LEU A 66 15.77 29.20 -12.07
CA LEU A 66 14.68 30.07 -12.51
C LEU A 66 14.86 31.47 -11.92
N ASP A 67 15.09 32.48 -12.74
CA ASP A 67 15.13 33.90 -12.34
C ASP A 67 13.99 34.61 -13.05
N ILE A 68 12.89 34.84 -12.33
CA ILE A 68 11.62 35.31 -12.87
C ILE A 68 11.13 36.59 -12.18
N GLU A 69 10.55 37.49 -12.96
CA GLU A 69 9.80 38.67 -12.49
C GLU A 69 8.32 38.48 -12.80
N VAL A 70 7.49 38.72 -11.79
CA VAL A 70 6.04 38.54 -11.85
C VAL A 70 5.35 39.88 -11.68
N ASP A 71 4.49 40.24 -12.63
CA ASP A 71 3.57 41.38 -12.55
C ASP A 71 2.14 40.87 -12.34
N PRO A 72 1.64 40.90 -11.08
CA PRO A 72 0.29 40.43 -10.78
C PRO A 72 -0.81 41.28 -11.45
N ALA A 73 -0.57 42.55 -11.71
CA ALA A 73 -1.56 43.44 -12.30
C ALA A 73 -1.71 43.23 -13.82
N ALA A 74 -0.62 42.84 -14.48
CA ALA A 74 -0.61 42.54 -15.91
C ALA A 74 -0.86 41.04 -16.20
N GLU A 75 -0.92 40.18 -15.18
CA GLU A 75 -0.93 38.70 -15.31
C GLU A 75 0.23 38.20 -16.19
N TYR A 76 1.41 38.75 -15.91
CA TYR A 76 2.56 38.58 -16.79
C TYR A 76 3.77 38.07 -16.02
N LEU A 77 4.52 37.21 -16.70
CA LEU A 77 5.76 36.63 -16.18
C LEU A 77 6.89 36.82 -17.24
N SER A 78 8.07 37.26 -16.79
CA SER A 78 9.27 37.29 -17.62
C SER A 78 10.47 36.82 -16.84
N GLY A 79 11.45 36.24 -17.53
CA GLY A 79 12.66 35.79 -16.86
C GLY A 79 13.53 34.90 -17.70
N SER A 80 14.32 34.10 -17.01
CA SER A 80 15.17 33.09 -17.63
C SER A 80 15.17 31.81 -16.81
N ASN A 81 15.34 30.68 -17.50
CA ASN A 81 15.74 29.42 -16.90
C ASN A 81 17.14 29.04 -17.42
N THR A 82 18.04 28.70 -16.53
CA THR A 82 19.33 28.06 -16.86
C THR A 82 19.29 26.63 -16.37
N MET A 83 19.45 25.68 -17.28
CA MET A 83 19.51 24.24 -17.01
C MET A 83 20.97 23.78 -17.10
N THR A 84 21.49 23.16 -16.06
CA THR A 84 22.75 22.41 -16.13
C THR A 84 22.42 20.97 -16.49
N ILE A 85 22.90 20.50 -17.63
CA ILE A 85 22.51 19.23 -18.27
C ILE A 85 23.73 18.35 -18.47
N THR A 86 23.59 17.05 -18.22
CA THR A 86 24.56 16.02 -18.57
C THR A 86 24.04 15.06 -19.64
N THR A 87 24.91 14.50 -20.45
CA THR A 87 24.55 13.48 -21.43
C THR A 87 24.64 12.08 -20.83
N LEU A 88 23.65 11.25 -21.11
CA LEU A 88 23.59 9.86 -20.67
C LEU A 88 24.06 8.85 -21.71
N VAL A 89 24.32 9.29 -22.92
CA VAL A 89 24.78 8.48 -24.05
C VAL A 89 25.83 9.24 -24.89
N ASP A 90 26.50 8.53 -25.75
CA ASP A 90 27.38 9.14 -26.75
C ASP A 90 26.62 9.72 -27.94
N ASN A 91 27.24 10.69 -28.62
CA ASN A 91 26.76 11.29 -29.86
C ASN A 91 25.47 12.11 -29.73
N VAL A 92 25.26 12.78 -28.61
CA VAL A 92 24.13 13.70 -28.43
C VAL A 92 24.40 14.99 -29.22
N THR A 93 23.42 15.39 -30.05
CA THR A 93 23.54 16.57 -30.95
C THR A 93 22.38 17.57 -30.74
N ALA A 94 21.36 17.19 -30.04
CA ALA A 94 20.19 18.05 -29.79
C ALA A 94 19.61 17.78 -28.38
N PHE A 95 18.93 18.78 -27.84
CA PHE A 95 18.18 18.69 -26.59
C PHE A 95 16.76 19.16 -26.82
N ARG A 96 15.79 18.58 -26.14
CA ARG A 96 14.38 19.01 -26.14
C ARG A 96 13.94 19.43 -24.78
N PHE A 97 13.19 20.54 -24.76
CA PHE A 97 12.45 21.01 -23.59
C PHE A 97 11.04 21.43 -23.99
N TRP A 98 10.19 21.63 -23.02
CA TRP A 98 8.79 22.03 -23.19
C TRP A 98 8.58 23.45 -22.69
N LEU A 99 7.88 24.24 -23.47
CA LEU A 99 7.35 25.55 -23.09
C LEU A 99 6.20 25.88 -24.03
N HIS A 100 5.03 26.15 -23.48
CA HIS A 100 3.86 26.44 -24.31
C HIS A 100 4.04 27.73 -25.13
N GLU A 101 3.40 27.80 -26.32
CA GLU A 101 3.56 28.90 -27.27
C GLU A 101 3.02 30.25 -26.77
N VAL A 102 2.19 30.29 -25.71
CA VAL A 102 1.78 31.54 -25.06
C VAL A 102 2.92 32.24 -24.36
N MET A 103 4.03 31.52 -24.10
CA MET A 103 5.28 32.02 -23.58
C MET A 103 6.26 32.19 -24.74
N SER A 104 6.64 33.43 -25.01
CA SER A 104 7.59 33.77 -26.09
C SER A 104 9.02 33.50 -25.63
N ILE A 105 9.86 32.98 -26.54
CA ILE A 105 11.29 32.82 -26.32
C ILE A 105 12.04 33.97 -26.98
N SER A 106 12.81 34.71 -26.21
CA SER A 106 13.60 35.85 -26.70
C SER A 106 15.08 35.49 -27.00
N SER A 107 15.65 34.52 -26.28
CA SER A 107 16.97 33.97 -26.57
C SER A 107 17.12 32.56 -26.06
N VAL A 108 17.95 31.75 -26.73
CA VAL A 108 18.45 30.44 -26.30
C VAL A 108 19.97 30.45 -26.45
N GLU A 109 20.68 30.13 -25.38
CA GLU A 109 22.15 30.12 -25.33
C GLU A 109 22.64 28.78 -24.76
N ILE A 110 23.70 28.22 -25.36
CA ILE A 110 24.45 27.06 -24.83
C ILE A 110 25.84 27.55 -24.44
N ASP A 111 26.26 27.33 -23.21
CA ASP A 111 27.55 27.76 -22.66
C ASP A 111 27.80 29.25 -22.92
N GLY A 112 26.77 30.11 -22.80
CA GLY A 112 26.81 31.56 -23.04
C GLY A 112 26.92 31.98 -24.52
N LYS A 113 26.63 31.07 -25.46
CA LYS A 113 26.61 31.36 -26.89
C LYS A 113 25.25 31.09 -27.49
N ALA A 114 24.78 31.99 -28.36
CA ALA A 114 23.50 31.82 -29.04
C ALA A 114 23.42 30.48 -29.76
N ALA A 115 22.34 29.74 -29.53
CA ALA A 115 22.07 28.45 -30.11
C ALA A 115 20.96 28.51 -31.17
N GLU A 116 21.03 27.62 -32.15
CA GLU A 116 19.95 27.42 -33.11
C GLU A 116 18.86 26.55 -32.44
N TRP A 117 17.62 26.98 -32.55
CA TRP A 117 16.49 26.28 -32.03
C TRP A 117 15.28 26.38 -32.94
N GLN A 118 14.35 25.43 -32.79
CA GLN A 118 13.07 25.41 -33.48
C GLN A 118 11.94 24.96 -32.57
N ARG A 119 10.79 25.57 -32.72
CA ARG A 119 9.54 25.10 -32.09
C ARG A 119 8.93 24.03 -33.00
N LEU A 120 8.80 22.80 -32.51
CA LEU A 120 8.29 21.67 -33.31
C LEU A 120 6.76 21.64 -33.37
N ASP A 121 6.12 22.06 -32.26
CA ASP A 121 4.67 22.22 -32.14
C ASP A 121 4.35 23.31 -31.09
N SER A 122 3.13 23.35 -30.55
CA SER A 122 2.73 24.35 -29.57
C SER A 122 3.52 24.29 -28.24
N GLU A 123 4.22 23.20 -27.97
CA GLU A 123 4.79 22.93 -26.65
C GLU A 123 6.28 22.56 -26.73
N VAL A 124 6.70 21.81 -27.74
CA VAL A 124 8.04 21.21 -27.83
C VAL A 124 9.01 22.09 -28.55
N ILE A 125 10.16 22.30 -27.95
CA ILE A 125 11.27 23.06 -28.52
C ILE A 125 12.49 22.14 -28.65
N GLU A 126 13.10 22.11 -29.80
CA GLU A 126 14.37 21.42 -30.05
C GLU A 126 15.50 22.45 -30.22
N VAL A 127 16.60 22.21 -29.52
CA VAL A 127 17.81 23.03 -29.56
C VAL A 127 18.94 22.22 -30.13
N SER A 128 19.61 22.76 -31.18
CA SER A 128 20.84 22.17 -31.72
C SER A 128 22.01 22.48 -30.78
N LEU A 129 22.76 21.46 -30.36
CA LEU A 129 23.93 21.65 -29.51
C LEU A 129 25.14 22.23 -30.28
N GLY A 130 25.06 22.34 -31.61
CA GLY A 130 26.11 22.87 -32.45
C GLY A 130 27.40 22.03 -32.47
N ARG A 131 27.43 20.95 -31.73
CA ARG A 131 28.52 19.98 -31.57
C ARG A 131 27.95 18.62 -31.18
N THR A 132 28.75 17.59 -31.34
CA THR A 132 28.42 16.25 -30.82
C THR A 132 29.03 16.10 -29.43
N LEU A 133 28.22 15.73 -28.43
CA LEU A 133 28.63 15.49 -27.05
C LEU A 133 28.83 13.99 -26.80
N ALA A 134 29.84 13.66 -26.01
CA ALA A 134 30.10 12.32 -25.54
C ALA A 134 29.30 12.02 -24.24
N LEU A 135 29.24 10.76 -23.83
CA LEU A 135 28.68 10.35 -22.54
C LEU A 135 29.30 11.13 -21.38
N ALA A 136 28.46 11.56 -20.44
CA ALA A 136 28.81 12.33 -19.23
C ALA A 136 29.48 13.70 -19.53
N GLU A 137 29.15 14.31 -20.66
CA GLU A 137 29.57 15.68 -20.98
C GLU A 137 28.49 16.67 -20.57
N ASN A 138 28.87 17.70 -19.79
CA ASN A 138 27.94 18.70 -19.27
C ASN A 138 27.89 19.93 -20.19
N PHE A 139 26.74 20.61 -20.18
CA PHE A 139 26.55 21.91 -20.82
C PHE A 139 25.43 22.70 -20.06
N ASP A 140 25.51 24.01 -20.14
CA ASP A 140 24.47 24.91 -19.64
C ASP A 140 23.60 25.41 -20.78
N LEU A 141 22.28 25.30 -20.63
CA LEU A 141 21.27 25.82 -21.54
C LEU A 141 20.49 26.94 -20.85
N GLN A 142 20.65 28.18 -21.35
CA GLN A 142 19.87 29.32 -20.85
C GLN A 142 18.78 29.69 -21.85
N ILE A 143 17.55 29.82 -21.37
CA ILE A 143 16.37 30.26 -22.12
C ILE A 143 15.83 31.53 -21.47
N LYS A 144 15.72 32.63 -22.23
CA LYS A 144 15.00 33.83 -21.81
C LYS A 144 13.62 33.83 -22.45
N TYR A 145 12.62 34.08 -21.63
CA TYR A 145 11.22 33.95 -22.05
C TYR A 145 10.33 34.93 -21.31
N ASP A 146 9.14 35.18 -21.87
CA ASP A 146 8.15 36.06 -21.30
C ASP A 146 6.74 35.75 -21.86
N GLY A 147 5.70 36.14 -21.13
CA GLY A 147 4.33 35.98 -21.59
C GLY A 147 3.28 36.05 -20.49
N SER A 148 2.04 35.82 -20.88
CA SER A 148 0.90 35.70 -19.96
C SER A 148 0.47 34.22 -19.93
N PRO A 149 0.90 33.44 -18.94
CA PRO A 149 0.65 32.00 -18.92
C PRO A 149 -0.84 31.66 -18.80
N THR A 150 -1.66 32.52 -18.21
CA THR A 150 -3.13 32.38 -18.13
C THR A 150 -3.83 32.48 -19.49
N ALA A 151 -3.19 33.07 -20.51
CA ALA A 151 -3.76 33.18 -21.86
C ALA A 151 -4.03 31.82 -22.53
N GLY A 152 -3.38 30.74 -22.07
CA GLY A 152 -3.63 29.38 -22.53
C GLY A 152 -4.86 28.72 -21.92
N GLY A 153 -5.44 29.33 -20.87
CA GLY A 153 -6.62 28.81 -20.19
C GLY A 153 -6.34 27.71 -19.16
N TRP A 154 -5.09 27.48 -18.78
CA TRP A 154 -4.70 26.59 -17.69
C TRP A 154 -4.79 27.29 -16.33
N MET A 155 -4.88 26.48 -15.28
CA MET A 155 -4.87 26.93 -13.90
C MET A 155 -3.57 26.55 -13.16
N SER A 156 -2.52 26.22 -13.90
CA SER A 156 -1.20 25.85 -13.36
C SER A 156 -0.44 27.04 -12.73
N ILE A 157 -0.79 28.22 -13.12
CA ILE A 157 -0.46 29.46 -12.43
C ILE A 157 -1.69 30.34 -12.46
N VAL A 158 -2.01 30.96 -11.33
CA VAL A 158 -3.14 31.88 -11.21
C VAL A 158 -2.70 33.24 -10.75
N PHE A 159 -3.39 34.26 -11.23
CA PHE A 159 -3.28 35.65 -10.82
C PHE A 159 -4.65 36.08 -10.29
N GLU A 160 -4.83 35.95 -8.99
CA GLU A 160 -6.10 36.18 -8.33
C GLU A 160 -6.04 37.35 -7.35
N SER A 161 -7.15 37.66 -6.75
CA SER A 161 -7.25 38.66 -5.69
C SER A 161 -7.99 38.08 -4.49
N HIS A 162 -7.27 37.91 -3.40
CA HIS A 162 -7.88 37.57 -2.13
C HIS A 162 -8.13 38.82 -1.30
N ARG A 163 -9.42 39.19 -1.14
CA ARG A 163 -9.83 40.44 -0.42
C ARG A 163 -9.10 41.73 -0.85
N GLY A 164 -8.83 41.82 -2.15
CA GLY A 164 -8.14 42.99 -2.71
C GLY A 164 -6.62 42.93 -2.66
N THR A 165 -6.04 41.85 -2.14
CA THR A 165 -4.60 41.60 -2.18
C THR A 165 -4.29 40.66 -3.35
N PRO A 166 -3.32 40.96 -4.22
CA PRO A 166 -2.91 40.04 -5.28
C PRO A 166 -2.41 38.73 -4.70
N VAL A 167 -2.77 37.61 -5.36
CA VAL A 167 -2.26 36.26 -5.11
C VAL A 167 -1.77 35.72 -6.44
N VAL A 168 -0.51 35.31 -6.50
CA VAL A 168 0.03 34.55 -7.60
C VAL A 168 0.48 33.21 -7.03
N SER A 169 0.03 32.11 -7.59
CA SER A 169 0.34 30.79 -7.06
C SER A 169 0.43 29.78 -8.20
N THR A 170 1.34 28.80 -8.07
CA THR A 170 1.55 27.76 -9.08
C THR A 170 1.10 26.40 -8.57
N LEU A 171 0.65 25.53 -9.52
CA LEU A 171 0.31 24.13 -9.32
C LEU A 171 0.47 23.41 -10.65
N SER A 172 1.52 22.61 -10.80
CA SER A 172 1.91 22.04 -12.10
C SER A 172 1.51 20.58 -12.31
N GLU A 173 1.01 19.90 -11.30
CA GLU A 173 0.63 18.49 -11.39
C GLU A 173 -0.62 18.27 -12.29
N PRO A 174 -0.64 17.26 -13.13
CA PRO A 174 0.42 16.24 -13.30
C PRO A 174 1.55 16.70 -14.21
N TRP A 175 1.34 17.68 -15.09
CA TRP A 175 2.26 17.98 -16.18
C TRP A 175 2.07 19.38 -16.77
N TYR A 176 1.84 20.33 -15.98
CA TYR A 176 1.60 21.68 -16.46
C TYR A 176 2.76 22.65 -16.19
N SER A 177 3.97 22.11 -15.84
CA SER A 177 5.17 22.92 -15.64
C SER A 177 5.51 23.77 -16.85
N TYR A 178 5.44 23.19 -18.05
CA TYR A 178 5.73 23.84 -19.32
C TYR A 178 4.80 25.01 -19.69
N THR A 179 3.73 25.18 -18.97
CA THR A 179 2.79 26.28 -19.24
C THR A 179 3.27 27.64 -18.73
N TRP A 180 4.23 27.64 -17.80
CA TRP A 180 4.75 28.86 -17.19
C TRP A 180 6.29 28.95 -17.14
N TRP A 181 7.03 27.85 -17.36
CA TRP A 181 8.49 27.86 -17.43
C TRP A 181 9.04 26.79 -18.37
N PRO A 182 10.22 27.02 -18.99
CA PRO A 182 10.88 26.04 -19.84
C PRO A 182 11.38 24.87 -19.00
N VAL A 183 11.01 23.63 -19.33
CA VAL A 183 11.24 22.46 -18.48
C VAL A 183 11.44 21.18 -19.33
N LYS A 184 12.16 20.20 -18.81
CA LYS A 184 12.08 18.84 -19.28
C LYS A 184 10.97 18.12 -18.50
N GLU A 185 9.82 17.94 -19.14
CA GLU A 185 8.58 17.44 -18.48
C GLU A 185 8.61 15.90 -18.34
N ASP A 186 9.40 15.41 -17.40
CA ASP A 186 9.54 13.97 -17.07
C ASP A 186 9.74 13.80 -15.55
N ASN A 187 8.86 13.06 -14.87
CA ASN A 187 8.97 12.82 -13.44
C ASN A 187 10.29 12.14 -13.04
N ARG A 188 10.89 11.38 -13.95
CA ARG A 188 12.14 10.64 -13.73
C ARG A 188 13.36 11.52 -13.75
N ASP A 189 13.24 12.73 -14.33
CA ASP A 189 14.32 13.69 -14.46
C ASP A 189 14.29 14.67 -13.27
N LYS A 190 14.69 14.18 -12.11
CA LYS A 190 14.74 14.97 -10.88
C LYS A 190 15.98 15.82 -10.88
N ALA A 191 15.84 17.08 -10.48
CA ALA A 191 16.92 18.03 -10.44
C ALA A 191 16.89 18.89 -9.16
N THR A 192 18.04 19.35 -8.72
CA THR A 192 18.13 20.43 -7.74
C THR A 192 17.64 21.75 -8.34
N GLY A 193 17.37 22.78 -7.54
CA GLY A 193 16.84 24.01 -8.10
C GLY A 193 17.02 25.28 -7.28
N GLU A 194 17.07 26.38 -8.01
CA GLU A 194 16.98 27.74 -7.46
C GLU A 194 15.79 28.48 -8.09
N LEU A 195 14.99 29.13 -7.26
CA LEU A 195 13.91 30.02 -7.69
C LEU A 195 14.18 31.44 -7.17
N LEU A 196 14.53 32.35 -8.08
CA LEU A 196 14.67 33.77 -7.81
C LEU A 196 13.40 34.46 -8.31
N VAL A 197 12.50 34.79 -7.39
CA VAL A 197 11.19 35.32 -7.73
C VAL A 197 11.12 36.80 -7.33
N THR A 198 11.04 37.69 -8.34
CA THR A 198 10.90 39.16 -8.16
C THR A 198 9.43 39.52 -8.22
N VAL A 199 8.95 40.18 -7.17
CA VAL A 199 7.55 40.61 -6.99
C VAL A 199 7.46 42.02 -6.46
N PRO A 200 6.28 42.71 -6.48
CA PRO A 200 6.03 43.94 -5.72
C PRO A 200 6.42 43.80 -4.25
N SER A 201 7.05 44.83 -3.70
CA SER A 201 7.70 44.80 -2.37
C SER A 201 6.77 44.51 -1.19
N GLU A 202 5.47 44.72 -1.36
CA GLU A 202 4.46 44.34 -0.36
C GLU A 202 4.11 42.85 -0.31
N LEU A 203 4.53 42.05 -1.27
CA LEU A 203 4.26 40.62 -1.32
C LEU A 203 5.41 39.85 -0.69
N THR A 204 5.09 38.68 -0.11
CA THR A 204 6.02 37.72 0.40
C THR A 204 5.94 36.50 -0.47
N VAL A 205 7.09 35.91 -0.86
CA VAL A 205 7.17 34.69 -1.67
C VAL A 205 7.49 33.51 -0.76
N VAL A 206 6.77 32.39 -0.94
CA VAL A 206 7.12 31.06 -0.43
C VAL A 206 7.41 30.14 -1.60
N SER A 207 8.40 29.25 -1.45
CA SER A 207 8.81 28.30 -2.47
C SER A 207 9.50 27.08 -1.84
N ASN A 208 9.94 26.14 -2.67
CA ASN A 208 10.71 24.94 -2.30
C ASN A 208 12.06 25.31 -1.67
N GLY A 209 12.61 24.41 -0.85
CA GLY A 209 13.95 24.57 -0.28
C GLY A 209 14.04 25.61 0.84
N VAL A 210 15.19 26.22 0.98
CA VAL A 210 15.51 27.25 1.96
C VAL A 210 15.52 28.64 1.34
N LEU A 211 15.10 29.65 2.11
CA LEU A 211 15.24 31.06 1.71
C LEU A 211 16.70 31.51 1.90
N ALA A 212 17.44 31.56 0.81
CA ALA A 212 18.85 31.94 0.81
C ALA A 212 19.07 33.43 0.99
N ASP A 213 18.27 34.31 0.33
CA ASP A 213 18.40 35.77 0.40
C ASP A 213 17.11 36.50 0.01
N VAL A 214 17.01 37.79 0.39
CA VAL A 214 15.94 38.69 -0.02
C VAL A 214 16.53 40.04 -0.40
N ASP A 215 16.62 40.32 -1.70
CA ASP A 215 17.14 41.56 -2.26
C ASP A 215 16.04 42.65 -2.40
N ASN A 216 16.33 43.87 -1.97
CA ASN A 216 15.54 45.04 -2.30
C ASN A 216 16.11 45.69 -3.57
N LEU A 217 15.43 45.52 -4.70
CA LEU A 217 15.94 45.99 -5.99
C LEU A 217 15.66 47.48 -6.28
N GLY A 218 14.89 48.16 -5.40
CA GLY A 218 14.35 49.51 -5.66
C GLY A 218 13.13 49.45 -6.59
N GLY A 219 12.53 50.64 -6.87
CA GLY A 219 11.35 50.70 -7.76
C GLY A 219 10.16 49.90 -7.27
N ASP A 220 10.04 49.72 -5.95
CA ASP A 220 9.00 48.92 -5.32
C ASP A 220 9.00 47.43 -5.67
N ARG A 221 10.19 46.85 -5.80
CA ARG A 221 10.44 45.45 -6.13
C ARG A 221 11.34 44.75 -5.11
N ARG A 222 11.02 43.51 -4.75
CA ARG A 222 11.88 42.61 -3.96
C ARG A 222 12.06 41.31 -4.70
N ARG A 223 13.26 40.70 -4.60
CA ARG A 223 13.58 39.41 -5.10
C ARG A 223 13.84 38.46 -3.95
N PHE A 224 13.16 37.34 -3.94
CA PHE A 224 13.34 36.24 -3.02
C PHE A 224 14.13 35.15 -3.72
N HIS A 225 15.21 34.68 -3.10
CA HIS A 225 16.04 33.58 -3.62
C HIS A 225 15.82 32.37 -2.73
N TRP A 226 15.14 31.38 -3.28
CA TRP A 226 14.93 30.07 -2.70
C TRP A 226 15.83 29.06 -3.37
N SER A 227 16.38 28.05 -2.62
CA SER A 227 17.29 27.03 -3.13
C SER A 227 17.01 25.70 -2.49
N THR A 228 17.01 24.63 -3.28
CA THR A 228 16.93 23.24 -2.81
C THR A 228 18.11 22.44 -3.33
N ASP A 229 18.78 21.72 -2.43
CA ASP A 229 19.87 20.80 -2.73
C ASP A 229 19.37 19.35 -2.92
N TYR A 230 18.07 19.11 -2.65
CA TYR A 230 17.44 17.82 -2.89
C TYR A 230 16.84 17.72 -4.30
N PRO A 231 17.06 16.60 -5.01
CA PRO A 231 16.49 16.43 -6.34
C PRO A 231 14.96 16.37 -6.27
N MET A 232 14.29 17.04 -7.20
CA MET A 232 12.85 17.26 -7.23
C MET A 232 12.31 17.02 -8.63
N SER A 233 11.18 16.34 -8.75
CA SER A 233 10.48 16.18 -10.04
C SER A 233 9.96 17.52 -10.54
N PRO A 234 9.90 17.75 -11.85
CA PRO A 234 9.53 19.05 -12.43
C PRO A 234 8.19 19.61 -11.95
N TYR A 235 7.17 18.77 -11.74
CA TYR A 235 5.84 19.22 -11.33
C TYR A 235 5.80 19.79 -9.90
N LEU A 236 6.80 19.49 -9.07
CA LEU A 236 6.90 19.94 -7.68
C LEU A 236 7.52 21.33 -7.54
N PHE A 237 8.15 21.89 -8.59
CA PHE A 237 8.64 23.26 -8.57
C PHE A 237 7.49 24.23 -8.47
N ALA A 238 7.50 25.04 -7.40
CA ALA A 238 6.38 25.91 -7.11
C ALA A 238 6.78 27.20 -6.39
N PHE A 239 5.97 28.23 -6.57
CA PHE A 239 6.00 29.40 -5.70
C PHE A 239 4.59 29.92 -5.46
N SER A 240 4.43 30.63 -4.35
CA SER A 240 3.23 31.44 -4.10
C SER A 240 3.65 32.80 -3.56
N ALA A 241 2.97 33.87 -4.00
CA ALA A 241 3.27 35.24 -3.67
C ALA A 241 2.01 36.02 -3.31
N THR A 242 1.94 36.52 -2.06
CA THR A 242 0.88 37.40 -1.57
C THR A 242 1.31 38.08 -0.27
N ARG A 243 0.43 38.82 0.38
CA ARG A 243 0.65 39.33 1.74
C ARG A 243 0.36 38.22 2.75
N TYR A 244 1.34 37.40 3.05
CA TYR A 244 1.24 36.42 4.11
C TYR A 244 1.54 36.98 5.49
N ASN A 245 0.78 36.57 6.50
CA ASN A 245 1.28 36.50 7.86
C ASN A 245 2.11 35.24 8.01
N THR A 246 3.22 35.33 8.74
CA THR A 246 4.11 34.18 8.93
C THR A 246 4.24 33.82 10.41
N PHE A 247 4.33 32.57 10.69
CA PHE A 247 4.69 32.03 12.00
C PHE A 247 5.46 30.75 11.82
N GLY A 248 6.07 30.21 12.86
CA GLY A 248 6.88 29.01 12.76
C GLY A 248 6.79 28.14 13.99
N ASP A 249 7.37 26.97 13.87
CA ASP A 249 7.64 26.01 14.92
C ASP A 249 8.97 25.30 14.63
N THR A 250 9.35 24.32 15.46
CA THR A 250 10.59 23.57 15.29
C THR A 250 10.32 22.08 15.48
N TYR A 251 10.69 21.28 14.49
CA TYR A 251 10.73 19.83 14.61
C TYR A 251 12.09 19.42 15.21
N PHE A 252 12.04 18.73 16.37
CA PHE A 252 13.23 18.17 17.02
C PHE A 252 13.34 16.68 16.69
N HIS A 253 14.53 16.27 16.25
CA HIS A 253 14.82 14.88 15.88
C HIS A 253 16.19 14.43 16.46
N PRO A 254 16.54 13.14 16.43
CA PRO A 254 17.79 12.66 17.05
C PRO A 254 19.07 13.30 16.53
N GLY A 255 19.08 13.83 15.29
CA GLY A 255 20.23 14.49 14.65
C GLY A 255 20.29 16.01 14.86
N GLY A 256 19.23 16.63 15.39
CA GLY A 256 19.17 18.11 15.51
C GLY A 256 17.75 18.68 15.53
N SER A 257 17.56 19.73 14.75
CA SER A 257 16.25 20.38 14.63
C SER A 257 16.08 20.98 13.24
N MET A 258 14.87 20.98 12.74
CA MET A 258 14.47 21.56 11.46
C MET A 258 13.38 22.62 11.67
N PRO A 259 13.42 23.76 10.95
CA PRO A 259 12.34 24.75 11.00
C PRO A 259 11.06 24.21 10.32
N VAL A 260 9.92 24.54 10.93
CA VAL A 260 8.58 24.34 10.34
C VAL A 260 7.94 25.70 10.18
N GLU A 261 7.64 26.09 8.94
CA GLU A 261 7.24 27.45 8.59
C GLU A 261 5.80 27.49 8.09
N PHE A 262 5.06 28.53 8.43
CA PHE A 262 3.67 28.69 8.04
C PHE A 262 3.43 30.06 7.43
N PHE A 263 2.78 30.07 6.25
CA PHE A 263 2.42 31.26 5.49
C PHE A 263 0.90 31.30 5.32
N ILE A 264 0.22 32.15 6.06
CA ILE A 264 -1.25 32.15 6.16
C ILE A 264 -1.81 33.52 5.70
N TYR A 265 -2.98 33.51 5.06
CA TYR A 265 -3.63 34.78 4.73
C TYR A 265 -4.04 35.54 6.00
N PRO A 266 -3.95 36.88 6.00
CA PRO A 266 -4.21 37.68 7.21
C PRO A 266 -5.58 37.47 7.85
N ASP A 267 -6.60 37.15 7.05
CA ASP A 267 -7.96 36.91 7.53
C ASP A 267 -8.22 35.48 7.98
N SER A 268 -7.41 34.52 7.53
CA SER A 268 -7.40 33.15 8.01
C SER A 268 -6.55 32.95 9.26
N ASP A 269 -5.74 33.95 9.63
CA ASP A 269 -4.78 33.90 10.74
C ASP A 269 -5.48 34.00 12.10
N THR A 270 -5.91 32.82 12.58
CA THR A 270 -6.57 32.63 13.88
C THR A 270 -5.78 31.62 14.72
N ASP A 271 -5.92 31.71 16.05
CA ASP A 271 -5.30 30.76 16.98
C ASP A 271 -5.71 29.30 16.64
N GLY A 272 -6.98 29.10 16.23
CA GLY A 272 -7.52 27.80 15.85
C GLY A 272 -6.83 27.23 14.59
N ASN A 273 -6.66 28.03 13.55
CA ASN A 273 -6.00 27.61 12.31
C ASN A 273 -4.49 27.39 12.53
N ARG A 274 -3.84 28.27 13.28
CA ARG A 274 -2.44 28.08 13.69
C ARG A 274 -2.24 26.78 14.46
N ALA A 275 -3.14 26.48 15.41
CA ALA A 275 -3.06 25.22 16.17
C ALA A 275 -3.23 23.97 15.30
N ARG A 276 -4.11 24.02 14.30
CA ARG A 276 -4.31 22.90 13.36
C ARG A 276 -3.07 22.64 12.51
N TRP A 277 -2.47 23.65 11.93
CA TRP A 277 -1.25 23.47 11.12
C TRP A 277 -0.05 23.04 11.96
N ARG A 278 0.05 23.48 13.23
CA ARG A 278 1.10 23.03 14.14
C ARG A 278 1.06 21.53 14.44
N LEU A 279 -0.09 20.84 14.22
CA LEU A 279 -0.15 19.38 14.30
C LEU A 279 0.84 18.70 13.34
N SER A 280 1.25 19.39 12.27
CA SER A 280 2.27 18.87 11.35
C SER A 280 3.60 18.55 12.05
N VAL A 281 3.93 19.19 13.18
CA VAL A 281 5.13 18.84 13.96
C VAL A 281 5.00 17.48 14.62
N ASP A 282 3.82 17.17 15.18
CA ASP A 282 3.54 15.86 15.75
C ASP A 282 3.44 14.78 14.65
N MET A 283 2.89 15.15 13.48
CA MET A 283 2.83 14.27 12.30
C MET A 283 4.23 13.96 11.76
N LEU A 284 5.14 14.95 11.69
CA LEU A 284 6.55 14.75 11.34
C LEU A 284 7.23 13.71 12.25
N ALA A 285 6.97 13.79 13.55
CA ALA A 285 7.49 12.81 14.50
C ALA A 285 6.91 11.41 14.27
N THR A 286 5.58 11.31 14.12
CA THR A 286 4.88 10.04 13.90
C THR A 286 5.31 9.38 12.57
N PHE A 287 5.33 10.13 11.48
CA PHE A 287 5.76 9.61 10.18
C PHE A 287 7.27 9.33 10.17
N GLY A 288 8.06 10.11 10.91
CA GLY A 288 9.47 9.82 11.14
C GLY A 288 9.73 8.48 11.83
N ASP A 289 8.88 8.11 12.77
CA ASP A 289 8.94 6.80 13.45
C ASP A 289 8.46 5.65 12.53
N LEU A 290 7.48 5.89 11.65
CA LEU A 290 6.88 4.87 10.77
C LEU A 290 7.64 4.67 9.45
N PHE A 291 8.15 5.75 8.86
CA PHE A 291 8.72 5.75 7.51
C PHE A 291 10.21 6.12 7.49
N GLY A 292 10.76 6.46 8.65
CA GLY A 292 12.11 7.02 8.78
C GLY A 292 12.13 8.55 8.71
N LEU A 293 13.27 9.14 9.05
CA LEU A 293 13.45 10.57 9.20
C LEU A 293 12.90 11.35 7.98
N TYR A 294 12.36 12.55 8.25
CA TYR A 294 11.88 13.46 7.21
C TYR A 294 12.92 13.62 6.09
N PRO A 295 12.54 13.40 4.82
CA PRO A 295 13.53 13.25 3.73
C PRO A 295 14.37 14.51 3.48
N PHE A 296 13.79 15.67 3.70
CA PHE A 296 14.43 16.96 3.40
C PHE A 296 14.86 17.68 4.69
N ILE A 297 15.45 16.91 5.61
CA ILE A 297 15.72 17.32 7.01
C ILE A 297 16.68 18.49 7.12
N ASP A 298 17.58 18.70 6.15
CA ASP A 298 18.56 19.79 6.13
C ASP A 298 17.96 21.11 5.61
N GLU A 299 16.70 21.11 5.17
CA GLU A 299 16.00 22.29 4.66
C GLU A 299 14.91 22.74 5.63
N LYS A 300 13.66 22.52 5.32
CA LYS A 300 12.49 22.87 6.12
C LYS A 300 11.29 22.01 5.77
N TYR A 301 10.22 22.11 6.57
CA TYR A 301 8.86 21.85 6.12
C TYR A 301 8.05 23.13 6.23
N ALA A 302 7.31 23.48 5.18
CA ALA A 302 6.41 24.63 5.22
C ALA A 302 5.00 24.27 4.77
N ILE A 303 4.01 25.01 5.30
CA ILE A 303 2.62 25.02 4.80
C ILE A 303 2.29 26.45 4.42
N TYR A 304 1.75 26.64 3.21
CA TYR A 304 1.25 27.94 2.79
C TYR A 304 -0.21 27.86 2.32
N GLU A 305 -0.99 28.87 2.66
CA GLU A 305 -2.35 29.00 2.18
C GLU A 305 -2.34 29.42 0.71
N PHE A 306 -3.11 28.74 -0.12
CA PHE A 306 -3.18 29.00 -1.56
C PHE A 306 -4.64 29.12 -2.03
N PRO A 307 -4.92 29.64 -3.25
CA PRO A 307 -6.28 30.04 -3.63
C PRO A 307 -7.21 28.88 -4.01
N TRP A 308 -6.69 27.64 -4.09
CA TRP A 308 -7.50 26.46 -4.43
C TRP A 308 -8.02 25.75 -3.18
N GLY A 309 -9.08 24.95 -3.34
CA GLY A 309 -9.53 24.03 -2.30
C GLY A 309 -8.74 22.72 -2.34
N GLY A 310 -8.49 22.07 -1.20
CA GLY A 310 -7.64 20.88 -1.10
C GLY A 310 -6.19 21.20 -0.80
N GLY A 311 -5.26 20.36 -1.22
CA GLY A 311 -3.84 20.57 -1.02
C GLY A 311 -3.02 20.15 -2.22
N MET A 312 -1.72 20.49 -2.17
CA MET A 312 -0.70 20.11 -3.13
C MET A 312 0.63 19.94 -2.43
N GLU A 313 1.25 18.82 -2.66
CA GLU A 313 2.43 18.32 -1.96
C GLU A 313 3.77 18.98 -2.35
N HIS A 314 3.79 20.15 -2.89
CA HIS A 314 5.07 20.76 -3.33
C HIS A 314 6.20 20.49 -2.33
N GLN A 315 7.29 19.90 -2.81
CA GLN A 315 8.41 19.44 -1.98
C GLN A 315 8.88 20.55 -1.03
N THR A 316 8.94 20.27 0.27
CA THR A 316 9.31 21.14 1.37
C THR A 316 8.38 22.34 1.63
N ALA A 317 7.37 22.59 0.81
CA ALA A 317 6.46 23.73 0.91
C ALA A 317 5.04 23.37 0.41
N THR A 318 4.28 22.69 1.22
CA THR A 318 2.93 22.20 0.92
C THR A 318 1.92 23.34 0.78
N GLY A 319 1.17 23.38 -0.33
CA GLY A 319 0.04 24.30 -0.51
C GLY A 319 -1.25 23.72 0.06
N GLN A 320 -2.01 24.50 0.85
CA GLN A 320 -3.30 24.06 1.39
C GLN A 320 -4.35 25.18 1.33
N GLY A 321 -5.54 24.85 0.82
CA GLY A 321 -6.70 25.74 0.81
C GLY A 321 -7.68 25.51 1.94
N ALA A 322 -7.32 24.66 2.91
CA ALA A 322 -8.12 24.32 4.07
C ALA A 322 -7.24 23.93 5.27
N PHE A 323 -7.86 23.94 6.46
CA PHE A 323 -7.16 23.66 7.73
C PHE A 323 -7.62 22.32 8.33
N TRP A 324 -7.83 21.29 7.51
CA TRP A 324 -8.24 19.96 7.98
C TRP A 324 -7.02 19.14 8.38
N GLU A 325 -7.12 18.46 9.51
CA GLU A 325 -6.06 17.59 10.05
C GLU A 325 -5.68 16.48 9.06
N SER A 326 -6.68 15.83 8.45
CA SER A 326 -6.45 14.78 7.45
C SER A 326 -5.74 15.31 6.20
N LEU A 327 -6.10 16.52 5.73
CA LEU A 327 -5.41 17.16 4.60
C LEU A 327 -3.94 17.40 4.93
N THR A 328 -3.64 17.96 6.10
CA THR A 328 -2.25 18.19 6.52
C THR A 328 -1.47 16.87 6.63
N ALA A 329 -2.08 15.80 7.13
CA ALA A 329 -1.44 14.49 7.20
C ALA A 329 -1.18 13.91 5.79
N HIS A 330 -2.11 14.07 4.87
CA HIS A 330 -2.00 13.64 3.48
C HIS A 330 -0.83 14.34 2.78
N GLU A 331 -0.86 15.66 2.75
CA GLU A 331 0.14 16.48 2.06
C GLU A 331 1.54 16.36 2.68
N LEU A 332 1.64 16.18 4.00
CA LEU A 332 2.90 15.91 4.64
C LEU A 332 3.45 14.52 4.30
N ALA A 333 2.59 13.50 4.23
CA ALA A 333 3.03 12.15 3.91
C ALA A 333 3.62 12.04 2.50
N HIS A 334 3.15 12.87 1.57
CA HIS A 334 3.72 12.97 0.24
C HIS A 334 5.21 13.32 0.23
N GLN A 335 5.73 13.98 1.27
CA GLN A 335 7.16 14.27 1.34
C GLN A 335 8.02 12.99 1.29
N TRP A 336 7.50 11.85 1.80
CA TRP A 336 8.10 10.52 1.61
C TRP A 336 7.59 9.84 0.34
N TRP A 337 6.25 9.86 0.08
CA TRP A 337 5.57 9.09 -0.95
C TRP A 337 4.95 10.01 -2.02
N GLY A 338 5.77 10.43 -2.97
CA GLY A 338 5.43 11.41 -4.02
C GLY A 338 6.59 12.32 -4.33
N ASP A 339 7.25 12.85 -3.31
CA ASP A 339 8.37 13.79 -3.44
C ASP A 339 9.71 13.06 -3.40
N MET A 340 10.04 12.41 -2.27
CA MET A 340 11.28 11.64 -2.18
C MET A 340 11.25 10.43 -3.12
N VAL A 341 10.24 9.58 -3.01
CA VAL A 341 9.98 8.49 -3.94
C VAL A 341 8.79 8.86 -4.80
N THR A 342 9.01 9.22 -6.06
CA THR A 342 7.97 9.67 -6.99
C THR A 342 7.53 8.53 -7.91
N CYS A 343 6.25 8.49 -8.30
CA CYS A 343 5.79 7.57 -9.33
C CYS A 343 6.52 7.83 -10.66
N ALA A 344 7.11 6.79 -11.26
CA ALA A 344 7.86 6.90 -12.49
C ALA A 344 6.98 7.31 -13.68
N THR A 345 5.73 6.89 -13.66
CA THR A 345 4.72 7.23 -14.67
C THR A 345 3.38 7.56 -13.99
N TRP A 346 2.54 8.32 -14.68
CA TRP A 346 1.19 8.63 -14.18
C TRP A 346 0.26 7.41 -14.13
N SER A 347 0.66 6.30 -14.72
CA SER A 347 -0.02 5.01 -14.52
C SER A 347 0.15 4.49 -13.10
N ASP A 348 1.24 4.86 -12.44
CA ASP A 348 1.65 4.44 -11.10
C ASP A 348 1.28 5.46 -10.01
N ILE A 349 0.46 6.45 -10.29
CA ILE A 349 0.11 7.58 -9.39
C ILE A 349 -0.40 7.13 -8.01
N TRP A 350 -0.94 5.93 -7.89
CA TRP A 350 -1.39 5.39 -6.60
C TRP A 350 -0.25 5.19 -5.59
N LEU A 351 1.01 5.09 -6.07
CA LEU A 351 2.21 5.06 -5.23
C LEU A 351 2.41 6.40 -4.49
N ASN A 352 1.92 7.51 -5.05
CA ASN A 352 1.84 8.78 -4.36
C ASN A 352 0.54 8.85 -3.54
N GLU A 353 -0.60 8.86 -4.20
CA GLU A 353 -1.91 9.19 -3.63
C GLU A 353 -2.47 8.13 -2.68
N GLY A 354 -2.28 6.85 -3.02
CA GLY A 354 -2.71 5.74 -2.17
C GLY A 354 -1.92 5.68 -0.87
N PHE A 355 -0.61 5.92 -0.95
CA PHE A 355 0.28 5.99 0.22
C PHE A 355 -0.06 7.18 1.11
N ALA A 356 -0.25 8.37 0.54
CA ALA A 356 -0.65 9.55 1.30
C ALA A 356 -2.02 9.36 1.98
N THR A 357 -3.00 8.80 1.26
CA THR A 357 -4.33 8.49 1.81
C THR A 357 -4.27 7.44 2.93
N TYR A 358 -3.41 6.42 2.81
CA TYR A 358 -3.22 5.45 3.89
C TYR A 358 -2.51 6.07 5.10
N SER A 359 -1.56 6.97 4.85
CA SER A 359 -0.85 7.70 5.91
C SER A 359 -1.77 8.58 6.76
N GLU A 360 -2.86 9.12 6.21
CA GLU A 360 -3.91 9.77 7.00
C GLU A 360 -4.50 8.81 8.06
N ALA A 361 -4.73 7.55 7.68
CA ALA A 361 -5.24 6.53 8.60
C ALA A 361 -4.17 6.09 9.62
N LEU A 362 -2.91 5.97 9.20
CA LEU A 362 -1.77 5.68 10.07
C LEU A 362 -1.52 6.80 11.08
N TRP A 363 -1.67 8.07 10.69
CA TRP A 363 -1.65 9.19 11.63
C TRP A 363 -2.69 9.02 12.73
N LEU A 364 -3.94 8.72 12.37
CA LEU A 364 -5.01 8.52 13.34
C LEU A 364 -4.75 7.31 14.25
N GLU A 365 -4.19 6.23 13.71
CA GLU A 365 -3.81 5.03 14.46
C GLU A 365 -2.74 5.35 15.53
N HIS A 366 -1.74 6.15 15.19
CA HIS A 366 -0.53 6.34 16.01
C HIS A 366 -0.48 7.66 16.79
N ARG A 367 -1.38 8.60 16.54
CA ARG A 367 -1.34 9.95 17.16
C ARG A 367 -1.38 9.95 18.70
N SER A 368 -1.75 8.84 19.33
CA SER A 368 -1.68 8.67 20.80
C SER A 368 -0.32 8.18 21.30
N GLY A 369 0.65 7.96 20.39
CA GLY A 369 1.96 7.38 20.67
C GLY A 369 2.01 5.85 20.69
N THR A 370 0.89 5.18 20.41
CA THR A 370 0.80 3.71 20.31
C THR A 370 -0.21 3.35 19.22
N SER A 371 0.01 2.21 18.54
CA SER A 371 -0.94 1.70 17.54
C SER A 371 -2.32 1.42 18.17
N ASP A 372 -3.38 1.89 17.50
CA ASP A 372 -4.78 1.69 17.85
C ASP A 372 -5.55 1.11 16.65
N LEU A 373 -5.51 -0.20 16.47
CA LEU A 373 -6.16 -0.90 15.35
C LEU A 373 -7.68 -0.63 15.24
N PRO A 374 -8.48 -0.52 16.30
CA PRO A 374 -9.85 -0.02 16.23
C PRO A 374 -9.99 1.34 15.54
N VAL A 375 -9.09 2.28 15.83
CA VAL A 375 -9.07 3.60 15.17
C VAL A 375 -8.69 3.47 13.70
N LEU A 376 -7.69 2.66 13.37
CA LEU A 376 -7.32 2.36 11.98
C LEU A 376 -8.50 1.81 11.18
N ARG A 377 -9.22 0.81 11.73
CA ARG A 377 -10.41 0.22 11.07
C ARG A 377 -11.49 1.25 10.79
N MET A 378 -11.77 2.13 11.75
CA MET A 378 -12.73 3.22 11.57
C MET A 378 -12.26 4.16 10.47
N ALA A 379 -11.00 4.59 10.50
CA ALA A 379 -10.41 5.45 9.49
C ALA A 379 -10.45 4.84 8.08
N MET A 380 -10.17 3.55 7.95
CA MET A 380 -10.25 2.84 6.66
C MET A 380 -11.69 2.65 6.19
N SER A 381 -12.64 2.45 7.10
CA SER A 381 -14.08 2.39 6.76
C SER A 381 -14.58 3.70 6.14
N GLU A 382 -14.13 4.85 6.66
CA GLU A 382 -14.44 6.18 6.11
C GLU A 382 -13.79 6.41 4.74
N ARG A 383 -12.63 5.79 4.49
CA ARG A 383 -11.89 5.82 3.21
C ARG A 383 -12.31 4.72 2.24
N ARG A 384 -13.45 4.08 2.47
CA ARG A 384 -13.95 3.06 1.57
C ARG A 384 -14.27 3.64 0.19
N PRO A 385 -13.79 3.05 -0.94
CA PRO A 385 -14.18 3.46 -2.28
C PRO A 385 -15.70 3.33 -2.49
N ARG A 386 -16.30 4.29 -3.15
CA ARG A 386 -17.73 4.27 -3.51
C ARG A 386 -17.96 3.41 -4.75
N ASN A 387 -16.99 3.40 -5.66
CA ASN A 387 -16.96 2.53 -6.84
C ASN A 387 -15.77 1.56 -6.73
N LEU A 388 -16.04 0.26 -6.87
CA LEU A 388 -15.05 -0.81 -6.74
C LEU A 388 -14.62 -1.42 -8.09
N ASP A 389 -15.25 -1.02 -9.20
CA ASP A 389 -15.16 -1.73 -10.48
C ASP A 389 -13.86 -1.44 -11.26
N GLY A 390 -13.17 -0.34 -10.95
CA GLY A 390 -11.93 0.05 -11.62
C GLY A 390 -10.67 -0.48 -10.95
N SER A 391 -9.59 -0.54 -11.74
CA SER A 391 -8.24 -0.84 -11.28
C SER A 391 -7.65 0.33 -10.49
N VAL A 392 -6.65 0.08 -9.66
CA VAL A 392 -5.81 1.11 -9.04
C VAL A 392 -4.81 1.64 -10.07
N TYR A 393 -4.12 0.74 -10.77
CA TYR A 393 -3.23 1.09 -11.88
C TYR A 393 -4.00 1.81 -13.00
N VAL A 394 -3.44 2.91 -13.49
CA VAL A 394 -4.05 3.72 -14.55
C VAL A 394 -3.60 3.20 -15.91
N HIS A 395 -4.39 2.33 -16.53
CA HIS A 395 -4.06 1.75 -17.84
C HIS A 395 -4.00 2.79 -18.98
N ASP A 396 -4.78 3.85 -18.88
CA ASP A 396 -4.75 4.98 -19.80
C ASP A 396 -4.56 6.28 -19.02
N PRO A 397 -3.30 6.78 -18.91
CA PRO A 397 -3.01 8.01 -18.20
C PRO A 397 -3.28 9.29 -19.02
N SER A 398 -3.96 9.20 -20.15
CA SER A 398 -4.32 10.38 -20.95
C SER A 398 -5.39 11.25 -20.28
N SER A 399 -6.13 10.70 -19.32
CA SER A 399 -7.22 11.38 -18.61
C SER A 399 -6.79 11.80 -17.19
N VAL A 400 -6.63 13.10 -16.95
CA VAL A 400 -6.31 13.65 -15.62
C VAL A 400 -7.35 13.24 -14.57
N SER A 401 -8.65 13.22 -14.94
CA SER A 401 -9.69 12.76 -14.01
C SER A 401 -9.59 11.26 -13.68
N ARG A 402 -8.92 10.46 -14.52
CA ARG A 402 -8.63 9.06 -14.23
C ARG A 402 -7.38 8.93 -13.37
N ILE A 403 -6.34 9.72 -13.63
CA ILE A 403 -5.14 9.79 -12.81
C ILE A 403 -5.52 10.11 -11.35
N PHE A 404 -6.29 11.17 -11.15
CA PHE A 404 -6.71 11.60 -9.80
C PHE A 404 -8.10 11.11 -9.41
N SER A 405 -8.42 9.85 -9.75
CA SER A 405 -9.68 9.25 -9.33
C SER A 405 -9.71 9.03 -7.83
N SER A 406 -10.56 9.77 -7.12
CA SER A 406 -10.78 9.64 -5.67
C SER A 406 -11.07 8.20 -5.23
N ASP A 407 -11.86 7.45 -6.03
CA ASP A 407 -12.20 6.06 -5.71
C ASP A 407 -11.04 5.09 -5.96
N TYR A 408 -10.20 5.32 -7.01
CA TYR A 408 -9.22 4.32 -7.43
C TYR A 408 -7.81 4.64 -6.98
N SER A 409 -7.29 5.82 -7.33
CA SER A 409 -5.90 6.18 -7.04
C SER A 409 -5.69 6.48 -5.55
N TYR A 410 -6.68 7.14 -4.90
CA TYR A 410 -6.66 7.49 -3.48
C TYR A 410 -7.19 6.35 -2.60
N ARG A 411 -8.52 6.18 -2.57
CA ARG A 411 -9.21 5.31 -1.61
C ARG A 411 -8.87 3.83 -1.80
N LYS A 412 -8.99 3.31 -3.04
CA LYS A 412 -8.65 1.91 -3.33
C LYS A 412 -7.15 1.68 -3.22
N GLY A 413 -6.30 2.65 -3.61
CA GLY A 413 -4.85 2.63 -3.38
C GLY A 413 -4.50 2.46 -1.90
N ALA A 414 -5.14 3.25 -1.01
CA ALA A 414 -4.99 3.09 0.44
C ALA A 414 -5.46 1.73 0.94
N TRP A 415 -6.57 1.21 0.41
CA TRP A 415 -7.07 -0.12 0.76
C TRP A 415 -6.14 -1.24 0.29
N VAL A 416 -5.42 -1.07 -0.83
CA VAL A 416 -4.38 -2.04 -1.26
C VAL A 416 -3.29 -2.14 -0.20
N LEU A 417 -2.79 -1.02 0.32
CA LEU A 417 -1.78 -1.02 1.38
C LEU A 417 -2.31 -1.64 2.69
N HIS A 418 -3.54 -1.30 3.06
CA HIS A 418 -4.21 -1.88 4.22
C HIS A 418 -4.36 -3.39 4.11
N MET A 419 -4.81 -3.89 2.95
CA MET A 419 -4.92 -5.33 2.68
C MET A 419 -3.55 -6.01 2.64
N LEU A 420 -2.53 -5.37 2.05
CA LEU A 420 -1.17 -5.89 2.02
C LEU A 420 -0.64 -6.09 3.44
N ARG A 421 -0.83 -5.09 4.34
CA ARG A 421 -0.48 -5.20 5.76
C ARG A 421 -1.18 -6.39 6.43
N GLY A 422 -2.46 -6.64 6.13
CA GLY A 422 -3.20 -7.81 6.60
C GLY A 422 -2.69 -9.16 6.06
N VAL A 423 -2.14 -9.18 4.85
CA VAL A 423 -1.60 -10.39 4.18
C VAL A 423 -0.21 -10.75 4.70
N ILE A 424 0.69 -9.77 4.81
CA ILE A 424 2.10 -10.02 5.17
C ILE A 424 2.38 -9.88 6.67
N GLY A 425 1.49 -9.21 7.41
CA GLY A 425 1.64 -8.92 8.83
C GLY A 425 2.22 -7.53 9.09
N ASP A 426 2.04 -7.05 10.31
CA ASP A 426 2.33 -5.69 10.73
C ASP A 426 3.82 -5.34 10.61
N GLU A 427 4.69 -6.11 11.25
CA GLU A 427 6.15 -5.92 11.26
C GLU A 427 6.72 -5.90 9.83
N ARG A 428 6.40 -6.93 9.04
CA ARG A 428 6.90 -7.04 7.65
C ARG A 428 6.38 -5.92 6.74
N PHE A 429 5.19 -5.39 7.02
CA PHE A 429 4.65 -4.29 6.24
C PHE A 429 5.51 -3.03 6.39
N PHE A 430 5.92 -2.68 7.61
CA PHE A 430 6.78 -1.53 7.85
C PHE A 430 8.22 -1.77 7.36
N ASP A 431 8.73 -3.01 7.46
CA ASP A 431 10.01 -3.40 6.85
C ASP A 431 9.99 -3.20 5.31
N VAL A 432 8.87 -3.53 4.65
CA VAL A 432 8.66 -3.28 3.21
C VAL A 432 8.70 -1.78 2.90
N LEU A 433 8.03 -0.94 3.70
CA LEU A 433 8.04 0.51 3.49
C LEU A 433 9.44 1.11 3.68
N GLU A 434 10.18 0.66 4.69
CA GLU A 434 11.56 1.06 4.91
C GLU A 434 12.47 0.65 3.76
N ALA A 435 12.39 -0.61 3.31
CA ALA A 435 13.17 -1.11 2.18
C ALA A 435 12.83 -0.41 0.85
N TYR A 436 11.55 -0.08 0.64
CA TYR A 436 11.10 0.65 -0.54
C TYR A 436 11.65 2.07 -0.54
N ARG A 437 11.55 2.79 0.59
CA ARG A 437 12.16 4.09 0.79
C ARG A 437 13.66 4.05 0.50
N ASP A 438 14.40 3.18 1.16
CA ASP A 438 15.86 3.11 1.06
C ASP A 438 16.35 2.79 -0.36
N ARG A 439 15.60 1.96 -1.10
CA ARG A 439 15.95 1.59 -2.48
C ARG A 439 15.70 2.69 -3.49
N PHE A 440 14.67 3.49 -3.28
CA PHE A 440 14.22 4.51 -4.23
C PHE A 440 14.32 5.94 -3.69
N GLU A 441 15.08 6.16 -2.63
CA GLU A 441 15.33 7.47 -2.05
C GLU A 441 15.82 8.47 -3.12
N TYR A 442 15.07 9.56 -3.28
CA TYR A 442 15.25 10.61 -4.31
C TYR A 442 15.18 10.13 -5.76
N LEU A 443 14.60 8.96 -6.00
CA LEU A 443 14.38 8.39 -7.32
C LEU A 443 12.89 8.29 -7.64
N THR A 444 12.60 7.59 -8.74
CA THR A 444 11.23 7.24 -9.13
C THR A 444 11.04 5.74 -9.14
N ALA A 445 9.81 5.28 -8.89
CA ALA A 445 9.48 3.86 -8.89
C ALA A 445 8.17 3.57 -9.63
N THR A 446 8.07 2.36 -10.16
CA THR A 446 6.86 1.78 -10.75
C THR A 446 6.14 0.86 -9.76
N THR A 447 4.93 0.47 -10.07
CA THR A 447 4.18 -0.55 -9.32
C THR A 447 4.96 -1.87 -9.21
N GLU A 448 5.66 -2.27 -10.29
CA GLU A 448 6.47 -3.50 -10.28
C GLU A 448 7.71 -3.38 -9.38
N ASP A 449 8.31 -2.18 -9.29
CA ASP A 449 9.41 -1.93 -8.36
C ASP A 449 8.95 -2.10 -6.90
N PHE A 450 7.79 -1.52 -6.55
CA PHE A 450 7.21 -1.69 -5.21
C PHE A 450 6.85 -3.15 -4.93
N ARG A 451 6.24 -3.86 -5.91
CA ARG A 451 5.94 -5.29 -5.78
C ARG A 451 7.20 -6.10 -5.52
N ALA A 452 8.27 -5.86 -6.29
CA ALA A 452 9.54 -6.58 -6.12
C ALA A 452 10.14 -6.40 -4.73
N VAL A 453 10.08 -5.16 -4.18
CA VAL A 453 10.50 -4.89 -2.78
C VAL A 453 9.61 -5.63 -1.78
N ALA A 454 8.29 -5.60 -2.00
CA ALA A 454 7.34 -6.26 -1.11
C ALA A 454 7.53 -7.78 -1.07
N GLU A 455 7.78 -8.41 -2.22
CA GLU A 455 8.07 -9.84 -2.33
C GLU A 455 9.40 -10.20 -1.65
N GLU A 456 10.46 -9.42 -1.90
CA GLU A 456 11.79 -9.64 -1.33
C GLU A 456 11.79 -9.49 0.20
N SER A 457 11.22 -8.39 0.73
CA SER A 457 11.23 -8.10 2.17
C SER A 457 10.28 -8.98 2.97
N SER A 458 9.15 -9.37 2.38
CA SER A 458 8.17 -10.25 3.06
C SER A 458 8.45 -11.73 2.90
N GLU A 459 9.36 -12.12 2.00
CA GLU A 459 9.62 -13.52 1.60
C GLU A 459 8.34 -14.23 1.09
N LYS A 460 7.43 -13.50 0.42
CA LYS A 460 6.16 -14.01 -0.09
C LYS A 460 6.00 -13.72 -1.58
N GLU A 461 5.43 -14.66 -2.31
CA GLU A 461 4.94 -14.44 -3.67
C GLU A 461 3.64 -13.60 -3.60
N LEU A 462 3.68 -12.38 -4.16
CA LEU A 462 2.57 -11.43 -4.10
C LEU A 462 1.98 -11.10 -5.48
N GLY A 463 2.45 -11.76 -6.55
CA GLY A 463 1.95 -11.54 -7.91
C GLY A 463 0.42 -11.63 -7.98
N TRP A 464 -0.19 -12.68 -7.39
CA TRP A 464 -1.64 -12.85 -7.29
C TRP A 464 -2.34 -11.66 -6.63
N PHE A 465 -1.72 -11.05 -5.60
CA PHE A 465 -2.28 -9.92 -4.88
C PHE A 465 -2.30 -8.65 -5.74
N PHE A 466 -1.17 -8.31 -6.38
CA PHE A 466 -1.08 -7.15 -7.26
C PHE A 466 -1.96 -7.29 -8.50
N ASP A 467 -2.01 -8.49 -9.11
CA ASP A 467 -2.86 -8.74 -10.26
C ASP A 467 -4.33 -8.44 -9.97
N GLN A 468 -4.86 -8.95 -8.86
CA GLN A 468 -6.28 -8.78 -8.54
C GLN A 468 -6.63 -7.41 -7.94
N TRP A 469 -5.76 -6.80 -7.13
CA TRP A 469 -6.10 -5.59 -6.38
C TRP A 469 -5.59 -4.30 -7.01
N VAL A 470 -4.47 -4.36 -7.74
CA VAL A 470 -3.87 -3.18 -8.38
C VAL A 470 -4.22 -3.11 -9.85
N TYR A 471 -3.95 -4.18 -10.62
CA TYR A 471 -4.13 -4.17 -12.07
C TYR A 471 -5.56 -4.45 -12.52
N ASN A 472 -6.37 -5.14 -11.71
CA ASN A 472 -7.75 -5.45 -12.00
C ASN A 472 -8.73 -4.67 -11.12
N GLY A 473 -10.00 -4.67 -11.53
CA GLY A 473 -11.12 -4.06 -10.82
C GLY A 473 -11.92 -5.08 -10.01
N GLY A 474 -12.87 -4.58 -9.23
CA GLY A 474 -13.78 -5.41 -8.46
C GLY A 474 -13.40 -5.53 -6.99
N ALA A 475 -14.21 -6.30 -6.27
CA ALA A 475 -14.01 -6.76 -4.90
C ALA A 475 -14.97 -7.91 -4.60
N PRO A 476 -14.65 -8.84 -3.68
CA PRO A 476 -15.50 -9.98 -3.35
C PRO A 476 -16.79 -9.56 -2.62
N ALA A 477 -17.84 -10.32 -2.85
CA ALA A 477 -19.08 -10.27 -2.08
C ALA A 477 -19.26 -11.61 -1.36
N TYR A 478 -19.07 -11.63 -0.07
CA TYR A 478 -19.10 -12.87 0.69
C TYR A 478 -20.50 -13.21 1.21
N ARG A 479 -20.87 -14.49 1.07
CA ARG A 479 -21.95 -15.14 1.80
C ARG A 479 -21.36 -16.29 2.59
N TYR A 480 -21.78 -16.45 3.85
CA TYR A 480 -21.31 -17.55 4.67
C TYR A 480 -22.41 -18.08 5.56
N GLY A 481 -22.37 -19.39 5.78
CA GLY A 481 -23.24 -20.08 6.70
C GLY A 481 -22.45 -21.14 7.45
N TRP A 482 -22.89 -21.51 8.63
CA TRP A 482 -22.16 -22.46 9.46
C TRP A 482 -23.09 -23.36 10.26
N ARG A 483 -22.57 -24.47 10.70
CA ARG A 483 -23.17 -25.36 11.69
C ARG A 483 -22.09 -26.01 12.53
N GLU A 484 -22.50 -26.51 13.68
CA GLU A 484 -21.63 -27.36 14.50
C GLU A 484 -21.85 -28.83 14.18
N GLN A 485 -20.80 -29.61 14.35
CA GLN A 485 -20.89 -31.06 14.33
C GLN A 485 -19.89 -31.68 15.30
N VAL A 486 -20.22 -32.92 15.74
CA VAL A 486 -19.35 -33.72 16.61
C VAL A 486 -18.97 -34.98 15.84
N VAL A 487 -17.66 -35.23 15.72
CA VAL A 487 -17.12 -36.43 15.07
C VAL A 487 -16.15 -37.10 16.02
N ASP A 488 -16.37 -38.36 16.37
CA ASP A 488 -15.55 -39.13 17.31
C ASP A 488 -15.32 -38.43 18.67
N GLY A 489 -16.31 -37.63 19.11
CA GLY A 489 -16.27 -36.90 20.37
C GLY A 489 -15.60 -35.53 20.32
N GLU A 490 -14.97 -35.17 19.22
CA GLU A 490 -14.37 -33.87 18.97
C GLU A 490 -15.36 -32.91 18.30
N GLN A 491 -15.25 -31.63 18.65
CA GLN A 491 -16.16 -30.57 18.15
C GLN A 491 -15.56 -29.89 16.91
N TYR A 492 -16.40 -29.65 15.92
CA TYR A 492 -16.03 -28.95 14.69
C TYR A 492 -17.07 -27.89 14.33
N LEU A 493 -16.56 -26.79 13.75
CA LEU A 493 -17.33 -25.82 13.00
C LEU A 493 -17.25 -26.18 11.51
N GLU A 494 -18.37 -26.51 10.88
CA GLU A 494 -18.44 -26.62 9.42
C GLU A 494 -18.89 -25.26 8.86
N LEU A 495 -18.01 -24.61 8.09
CA LEU A 495 -18.22 -23.28 7.52
C LEU A 495 -18.37 -23.40 6.00
N PHE A 496 -19.48 -22.92 5.48
CA PHE A 496 -19.70 -22.63 4.07
C PHE A 496 -19.32 -21.20 3.77
N LEU A 497 -18.49 -20.97 2.75
CA LEU A 497 -18.07 -19.66 2.27
C LEU A 497 -18.26 -19.55 0.75
N GLU A 498 -18.96 -18.51 0.28
CA GLU A 498 -19.22 -18.26 -1.14
C GLU A 498 -18.83 -16.84 -1.51
N GLN A 499 -18.14 -16.69 -2.63
CA GLN A 499 -17.95 -15.43 -3.32
C GLN A 499 -19.07 -15.23 -4.34
N ALA A 500 -20.05 -14.36 -4.01
CA ALA A 500 -21.32 -14.22 -4.73
C ALA A 500 -21.31 -13.16 -5.85
N GLN A 501 -20.20 -12.46 -6.08
CA GLN A 501 -20.06 -11.52 -7.22
C GLN A 501 -19.99 -12.27 -8.55
N ASN A 502 -20.31 -11.55 -9.65
CA ASN A 502 -20.26 -12.14 -11.00
C ASN A 502 -18.85 -12.11 -11.62
N GLU A 503 -17.97 -11.28 -11.08
CA GLU A 503 -16.61 -11.09 -11.55
C GLU A 503 -15.71 -12.29 -11.16
N SER A 504 -14.41 -12.16 -11.40
CA SER A 504 -13.40 -13.15 -11.03
C SER A 504 -13.42 -13.47 -9.53
N VAL A 505 -12.97 -14.65 -9.19
CA VAL A 505 -12.73 -15.05 -7.80
C VAL A 505 -11.51 -14.31 -7.27
N PHE A 506 -11.57 -13.87 -6.02
CA PHE A 506 -10.49 -13.23 -5.32
C PHE A 506 -9.82 -14.23 -4.38
N GLN A 507 -8.50 -14.17 -4.31
CA GLN A 507 -7.71 -14.96 -3.37
C GLN A 507 -7.37 -14.11 -2.16
N MET A 508 -7.71 -14.57 -0.95
CA MET A 508 -7.36 -13.87 0.30
C MET A 508 -7.25 -14.83 1.48
N PRO A 509 -6.28 -14.62 2.37
CA PRO A 509 -6.31 -15.26 3.68
C PRO A 509 -7.44 -14.65 4.51
N MET A 510 -8.38 -15.49 4.95
CA MET A 510 -9.58 -15.08 5.67
C MET A 510 -9.49 -15.44 7.15
N THR A 511 -9.68 -14.48 8.03
CA THR A 511 -9.81 -14.72 9.47
C THR A 511 -11.27 -15.05 9.81
N ILE A 512 -11.48 -16.18 10.46
CA ILE A 512 -12.75 -16.60 11.04
C ILE A 512 -12.64 -16.41 12.55
N GLU A 513 -13.53 -15.63 13.14
CA GLU A 513 -13.60 -15.48 14.59
C GLU A 513 -14.86 -16.17 15.10
N THR A 514 -14.70 -17.02 16.11
CA THR A 514 -15.78 -17.72 16.79
C THR A 514 -15.95 -17.20 18.22
N LEU A 515 -17.15 -17.28 18.75
CA LEU A 515 -17.44 -17.10 20.18
C LEU A 515 -17.73 -18.48 20.79
N GLU A 516 -16.82 -18.97 21.64
CA GLU A 516 -16.87 -20.30 22.26
C GLU A 516 -16.88 -20.15 23.80
N LEU A 517 -17.97 -20.54 24.46
CA LEU A 517 -18.15 -20.38 25.93
C LEU A 517 -17.84 -18.96 26.45
N GLY A 518 -18.09 -17.93 25.61
CA GLY A 518 -17.87 -16.53 25.97
C GLY A 518 -16.45 -16.03 25.69
N GLU A 519 -15.55 -16.86 25.17
CA GLU A 519 -14.22 -16.50 24.70
C GLU A 519 -14.16 -16.41 23.17
N ARG A 520 -13.37 -15.51 22.61
CA ARG A 520 -13.20 -15.35 21.16
C ARG A 520 -11.97 -16.12 20.71
N HIS A 521 -12.13 -16.96 19.71
CA HIS A 521 -11.07 -17.74 19.07
C HIS A 521 -10.94 -17.33 17.62
N ARG A 522 -9.74 -17.43 17.05
CA ARG A 522 -9.45 -17.02 15.67
C ARG A 522 -8.79 -18.14 14.89
N TYR A 523 -9.32 -18.37 13.72
CA TYR A 523 -8.84 -19.36 12.75
C TYR A 523 -8.55 -18.65 11.44
N ARG A 524 -7.59 -19.15 10.67
CA ARG A 524 -7.24 -18.58 9.38
C ARG A 524 -7.42 -19.64 8.30
N VAL A 525 -8.20 -19.32 7.26
CA VAL A 525 -8.41 -20.14 6.09
C VAL A 525 -7.94 -19.38 4.86
N TRP A 526 -7.59 -20.09 3.82
CA TRP A 526 -7.30 -19.52 2.52
C TRP A 526 -8.56 -19.62 1.66
N ASN A 527 -9.02 -18.50 1.11
CA ASN A 527 -10.18 -18.50 0.21
C ASN A 527 -9.70 -18.06 -1.17
N ASP A 528 -9.80 -18.93 -2.17
CA ASP A 528 -9.40 -18.73 -3.56
C ASP A 528 -10.38 -19.35 -4.58
N GLU A 529 -11.47 -19.95 -4.09
CA GLU A 529 -12.49 -20.52 -4.92
C GLU A 529 -13.85 -19.83 -4.79
N ARG A 530 -14.76 -20.11 -5.73
CA ARG A 530 -16.11 -19.52 -5.75
C ARG A 530 -16.94 -19.96 -4.56
N SER A 531 -16.79 -21.22 -4.15
CA SER A 531 -17.54 -21.83 -3.06
C SER A 531 -16.69 -22.88 -2.37
N GLU A 532 -16.50 -22.73 -1.08
CA GLU A 532 -15.63 -23.57 -0.25
C GLU A 532 -16.33 -23.99 1.04
N HIS A 533 -15.90 -25.12 1.59
CA HIS A 533 -16.38 -25.68 2.84
C HIS A 533 -15.21 -26.04 3.74
N PHE A 534 -15.10 -25.35 4.86
CA PHE A 534 -14.05 -25.58 5.85
C PHE A 534 -14.59 -26.35 7.03
N LEU A 535 -13.82 -27.34 7.52
CA LEU A 535 -14.09 -28.06 8.75
C LEU A 535 -13.03 -27.66 9.78
N ILE A 536 -13.40 -26.81 10.70
CA ILE A 536 -12.49 -26.16 11.65
C ILE A 536 -12.67 -26.82 13.02
N PRO A 537 -11.61 -27.42 13.62
CA PRO A 537 -11.69 -27.94 14.98
C PRO A 537 -11.89 -26.76 15.97
N VAL A 538 -12.88 -26.88 16.84
CA VAL A 538 -13.22 -25.87 17.85
C VAL A 538 -13.16 -26.48 19.24
N SER A 539 -12.89 -25.63 20.25
CA SER A 539 -12.69 -26.09 21.62
C SER A 539 -13.99 -26.33 22.39
N ALA A 540 -15.09 -25.73 21.92
CA ALA A 540 -16.39 -25.78 22.56
C ALA A 540 -17.52 -25.42 21.57
N PRO A 541 -18.81 -25.54 21.94
CA PRO A 541 -19.93 -25.06 21.16
C PRO A 541 -19.79 -23.59 20.77
N VAL A 542 -20.13 -23.28 19.50
CA VAL A 542 -19.96 -21.96 18.89
C VAL A 542 -21.26 -21.17 18.93
N ASP A 543 -21.27 -20.04 19.64
CA ASP A 543 -22.43 -19.16 19.74
C ASP A 543 -22.53 -18.18 18.54
N GLU A 544 -21.37 -17.73 18.01
CA GLU A 544 -21.30 -16.72 16.96
C GLU A 544 -20.10 -17.00 16.05
N VAL A 545 -20.26 -16.73 14.75
CA VAL A 545 -19.17 -16.75 13.75
C VAL A 545 -19.11 -15.40 13.05
N SER A 546 -17.92 -14.83 12.98
CA SER A 546 -17.64 -13.57 12.29
C SER A 546 -16.54 -13.75 11.24
N LEU A 547 -16.78 -13.24 10.03
CA LEU A 547 -15.86 -13.30 8.91
C LEU A 547 -15.07 -11.99 8.83
N ASP A 548 -13.73 -12.06 8.80
CA ASP A 548 -12.81 -10.92 8.77
C ASP A 548 -13.21 -9.82 9.80
N PRO A 549 -13.15 -10.13 11.10
CA PRO A 549 -13.63 -9.23 12.17
C PRO A 549 -12.82 -7.92 12.24
N ASP A 550 -11.59 -7.95 11.76
CA ASP A 550 -10.68 -6.80 11.76
C ASP A 550 -10.80 -5.95 10.49
N ALA A 551 -11.68 -6.31 9.55
CA ALA A 551 -11.92 -5.59 8.31
C ALA A 551 -10.65 -5.35 7.48
N TRP A 552 -9.77 -6.35 7.40
CA TRP A 552 -8.58 -6.30 6.56
C TRP A 552 -8.88 -6.38 5.06
N ILE A 553 -10.07 -6.89 4.67
CA ILE A 553 -10.41 -7.16 3.27
C ILE A 553 -11.44 -6.16 2.76
N LEU A 554 -11.14 -5.49 1.66
CA LEU A 554 -12.10 -4.67 0.92
C LEU A 554 -13.13 -5.58 0.26
N THR A 555 -14.40 -5.49 0.68
CA THR A 555 -15.47 -6.36 0.19
C THR A 555 -16.65 -5.56 -0.33
N ARG A 556 -17.42 -6.06 -1.32
CA ARG A 556 -18.71 -5.47 -1.71
C ARG A 556 -19.74 -5.61 -0.60
N SER A 557 -19.82 -6.79 -0.04
CA SER A 557 -20.74 -7.12 1.06
C SER A 557 -20.29 -8.37 1.81
N ARG A 558 -20.80 -8.51 3.03
CA ARG A 558 -20.71 -9.74 3.83
C ARG A 558 -22.12 -10.03 4.35
N SER A 559 -22.58 -11.27 4.22
CA SER A 559 -23.90 -11.65 4.69
C SER A 559 -23.93 -13.10 5.18
N VAL A 560 -24.61 -13.30 6.30
CA VAL A 560 -24.90 -14.65 6.82
C VAL A 560 -26.08 -15.24 6.04
N VAL A 561 -25.93 -16.49 5.61
CA VAL A 561 -26.96 -17.26 4.91
C VAL A 561 -27.21 -18.59 5.60
N ALA A 562 -28.22 -19.33 5.18
CA ALA A 562 -28.41 -20.70 5.63
C ALA A 562 -27.18 -21.54 5.23
N PHE A 563 -26.75 -22.43 6.12
CA PHE A 563 -25.66 -23.34 5.82
C PHE A 563 -26.01 -24.20 4.59
N VAL A 564 -25.03 -24.36 3.72
CA VAL A 564 -25.11 -25.23 2.53
C VAL A 564 -24.23 -26.45 2.78
N GLU A 565 -24.75 -27.64 2.53
CA GLU A 565 -24.04 -28.89 2.75
C GLU A 565 -22.84 -29.02 1.79
N GLY A 566 -21.69 -29.33 2.35
CA GLY A 566 -20.43 -29.48 1.61
C GLY A 566 -19.98 -30.92 1.43
N PRO A 567 -18.80 -31.11 0.80
CA PRO A 567 -18.17 -32.41 0.60
C PRO A 567 -17.82 -33.09 1.93
N PRO A 568 -17.72 -34.43 1.97
CA PRO A 568 -17.12 -35.15 3.11
C PRO A 568 -15.61 -34.86 3.15
N LYS A 569 -15.02 -34.94 4.35
CA LYS A 569 -13.58 -34.81 4.60
C LYS A 569 -13.10 -35.97 5.45
N VAL A 570 -11.82 -36.36 5.33
CA VAL A 570 -11.16 -37.26 6.28
C VAL A 570 -10.76 -36.47 7.52
N VAL A 571 -11.30 -36.85 8.67
CA VAL A 571 -11.08 -36.16 9.95
C VAL A 571 -9.95 -36.80 10.74
N ALA A 572 -9.86 -38.11 10.72
CA ALA A 572 -8.80 -38.86 11.41
C ALA A 572 -8.41 -40.13 10.67
N VAL A 573 -7.17 -40.51 10.81
CA VAL A 573 -6.63 -41.79 10.36
C VAL A 573 -5.78 -42.38 11.49
N ASP A 574 -6.02 -43.62 11.84
CA ASP A 574 -5.15 -44.38 12.74
C ASP A 574 -4.65 -45.63 12.00
N PRO A 575 -3.33 -45.80 11.78
CA PRO A 575 -2.21 -45.03 12.32
C PRO A 575 -2.16 -43.61 11.78
N ALA A 576 -1.85 -42.64 12.69
CA ALA A 576 -1.74 -41.24 12.33
C ALA A 576 -0.65 -41.02 11.28
N PRO A 577 -0.78 -39.98 10.43
CA PRO A 577 0.25 -39.58 9.46
C PRO A 577 1.63 -39.45 10.10
N GLY A 578 2.67 -39.99 9.44
CA GLY A 578 4.06 -39.95 9.93
C GLY A 578 4.37 -40.90 11.10
N SER A 579 3.39 -41.65 11.62
CA SER A 579 3.57 -42.48 12.81
C SER A 579 4.36 -43.76 12.53
N THR A 580 4.92 -44.35 13.61
CA THR A 580 5.60 -45.65 13.55
C THR A 580 4.82 -46.68 14.37
N VAL A 581 4.39 -47.75 13.71
CA VAL A 581 3.55 -48.82 14.32
C VAL A 581 4.24 -50.18 14.31
N PRO A 582 3.94 -51.08 15.28
CA PRO A 582 4.53 -52.40 15.31
C PRO A 582 3.93 -53.33 14.22
N ALA A 583 4.77 -54.01 13.45
CA ALA A 583 4.40 -55.00 12.46
C ALA A 583 4.11 -56.38 13.12
N ARG A 584 3.10 -56.49 13.99
CA ARG A 584 2.89 -57.72 14.82
C ARG A 584 1.70 -58.59 14.42
N ALA A 585 0.77 -58.09 13.68
CA ALA A 585 -0.49 -58.75 13.33
C ALA A 585 -0.96 -58.23 11.98
N PRO A 586 -2.04 -58.69 11.41
CA PRO A 586 -2.73 -57.91 10.41
C PRO A 586 -2.88 -56.45 10.92
N LEU A 587 -2.44 -55.49 10.11
CA LEU A 587 -2.56 -54.09 10.47
C LEU A 587 -4.03 -53.69 10.39
N ALA A 588 -4.55 -53.12 11.45
CA ALA A 588 -5.82 -52.43 11.44
C ALA A 588 -5.57 -50.96 11.17
N ILE A 589 -6.30 -50.38 10.24
CA ILE A 589 -6.32 -48.95 9.91
C ILE A 589 -7.76 -48.47 10.08
N THR A 590 -7.93 -47.34 10.70
CA THR A 590 -9.22 -46.69 10.85
C THR A 590 -9.21 -45.36 10.11
N VAL A 591 -10.23 -45.09 9.30
CA VAL A 591 -10.42 -43.81 8.61
C VAL A 591 -11.77 -43.25 9.07
N THR A 592 -11.75 -42.08 9.73
CA THR A 592 -12.94 -41.39 10.20
C THR A 592 -13.26 -40.24 9.28
N PHE A 593 -14.49 -40.18 8.78
CA PHE A 593 -14.99 -39.10 7.93
C PHE A 593 -15.76 -38.06 8.76
N GLY A 594 -15.82 -36.84 8.27
CA GLY A 594 -16.59 -35.76 8.90
C GLY A 594 -18.09 -35.94 8.82
N LYS A 595 -18.59 -36.83 7.93
CA LYS A 595 -20.00 -37.13 7.72
C LYS A 595 -20.17 -38.52 7.08
N ASP A 596 -21.42 -38.95 6.99
CA ASP A 596 -21.76 -40.24 6.38
C ASP A 596 -21.43 -40.27 4.88
N VAL A 597 -20.80 -41.38 4.42
CA VAL A 597 -20.29 -41.53 3.08
C VAL A 597 -20.72 -42.86 2.44
N ILE A 598 -20.82 -42.87 1.13
CA ILE A 598 -20.94 -44.08 0.31
C ILE A 598 -19.53 -44.58 -0.02
N VAL A 599 -19.11 -45.66 0.60
CA VAL A 599 -17.74 -46.15 0.50
C VAL A 599 -17.71 -47.68 0.42
N ASP A 600 -16.76 -48.23 -0.36
CA ASP A 600 -16.42 -49.63 -0.41
C ASP A 600 -14.92 -49.84 -0.45
N GLY A 601 -14.47 -51.10 -0.46
CA GLY A 601 -13.04 -51.43 -0.38
C GLY A 601 -12.21 -50.99 -1.59
N SER A 602 -12.81 -50.64 -2.71
CA SER A 602 -12.09 -50.17 -3.91
C SER A 602 -11.59 -48.72 -3.76
N HIS A 603 -12.14 -47.95 -2.81
CA HIS A 603 -11.73 -46.57 -2.52
C HIS A 603 -10.47 -46.50 -1.64
N PHE A 604 -9.89 -47.62 -1.25
CA PHE A 604 -8.69 -47.64 -0.40
C PHE A 604 -7.58 -48.47 -1.06
N SER A 605 -6.41 -47.89 -1.21
CA SER A 605 -5.22 -48.59 -1.61
C SER A 605 -4.09 -48.43 -0.59
N LEU A 606 -3.47 -49.53 -0.19
CA LEU A 606 -2.30 -49.54 0.68
C LEU A 606 -1.10 -50.06 -0.09
N ARG A 607 -0.08 -49.23 -0.23
CA ARG A 607 1.15 -49.60 -0.94
C ARG A 607 2.37 -49.43 -0.03
N ARG A 608 3.30 -50.33 -0.18
CA ARG A 608 4.64 -50.14 0.37
C ARG A 608 5.47 -49.29 -0.60
N THR A 609 6.42 -48.52 -0.10
CA THR A 609 7.27 -47.64 -0.94
C THR A 609 8.11 -48.38 -2.00
N ASP A 610 8.24 -49.72 -1.90
CA ASP A 610 8.85 -50.56 -2.95
C ASP A 610 7.84 -50.93 -4.08
N GLY A 611 6.62 -50.42 -4.06
CA GLY A 611 5.56 -50.59 -5.04
C GLY A 611 4.67 -51.82 -4.79
N ARG A 612 4.88 -52.57 -3.68
CA ARG A 612 4.05 -53.74 -3.35
C ARG A 612 2.70 -53.31 -2.77
N GLU A 613 1.63 -53.76 -3.42
CA GLU A 613 0.26 -53.59 -2.91
C GLU A 613 -0.05 -54.58 -1.77
N VAL A 614 -0.87 -54.09 -0.83
CA VAL A 614 -1.38 -54.85 0.31
C VAL A 614 -2.88 -54.99 0.18
N GLU A 615 -3.41 -56.22 0.12
CA GLU A 615 -4.85 -56.45 0.13
C GLU A 615 -5.44 -56.04 1.49
N LEU A 616 -6.56 -55.32 1.45
CA LEU A 616 -7.34 -54.86 2.61
C LEU A 616 -8.72 -55.54 2.63
N GLU A 617 -9.22 -55.83 3.82
CA GLU A 617 -10.65 -56.08 4.08
C GLU A 617 -11.22 -54.84 4.74
N MET A 618 -12.38 -54.35 4.24
CA MET A 618 -13.03 -53.15 4.69
C MET A 618 -14.40 -53.42 5.28
N THR A 619 -14.72 -52.72 6.37
CA THR A 619 -16.08 -52.57 6.92
C THR A 619 -16.34 -51.09 7.21
N TYR A 620 -17.59 -50.63 7.04
CA TYR A 620 -17.98 -49.28 7.31
C TYR A 620 -19.06 -49.22 8.39
N ASP A 621 -18.90 -48.32 9.34
CA ASP A 621 -19.88 -48.00 10.39
C ASP A 621 -20.45 -46.61 10.08
N ASP A 622 -21.70 -46.56 9.61
CA ASP A 622 -22.42 -45.35 9.24
C ASP A 622 -22.81 -44.45 10.46
N ALA A 623 -22.90 -45.05 11.63
CA ALA A 623 -23.20 -44.32 12.86
C ALA A 623 -21.94 -43.59 13.42
N ALA A 624 -20.76 -44.14 13.19
CA ALA A 624 -19.47 -43.56 13.59
C ALA A 624 -18.77 -42.87 12.45
N PHE A 625 -19.27 -42.89 11.22
CA PHE A 625 -18.64 -42.40 10.00
C PHE A 625 -17.23 -43.00 9.77
N THR A 626 -17.03 -44.26 10.12
CA THR A 626 -15.70 -44.87 10.20
C THR A 626 -15.55 -46.06 9.31
N ALA A 627 -14.54 -46.04 8.42
CA ALA A 627 -14.09 -47.21 7.68
C ALA A 627 -12.97 -47.91 8.45
N SER A 628 -13.16 -49.21 8.74
CA SER A 628 -12.14 -50.06 9.33
C SER A 628 -11.54 -50.95 8.25
N LEU A 629 -10.22 -50.84 8.05
CA LEU A 629 -9.44 -51.57 7.08
C LEU A 629 -8.49 -52.55 7.78
N VAL A 630 -8.47 -53.80 7.37
CA VAL A 630 -7.57 -54.81 7.96
C VAL A 630 -6.73 -55.44 6.85
N SER A 631 -5.41 -55.44 6.98
CA SER A 631 -4.52 -56.04 6.01
C SER A 631 -4.63 -57.55 6.02
N LYS A 632 -4.67 -58.20 4.83
CA LYS A 632 -4.58 -59.65 4.72
C LYS A 632 -3.14 -60.13 4.98
N GLY A 633 -2.84 -60.46 6.20
CA GLY A 633 -1.55 -60.91 6.64
C GLY A 633 -0.69 -59.88 7.37
N MET A 634 0.47 -60.29 7.87
CA MET A 634 1.40 -59.43 8.58
C MET A 634 2.20 -58.58 7.61
N LEU A 635 2.25 -57.26 7.89
CA LEU A 635 3.16 -56.36 7.20
C LEU A 635 4.59 -56.52 7.75
N GLY A 636 5.56 -56.64 6.86
CA GLY A 636 6.98 -56.53 7.25
C GLY A 636 7.34 -55.08 7.60
N SER A 637 8.56 -54.86 8.15
CA SER A 637 9.06 -53.49 8.35
C SER A 637 9.16 -52.75 7.03
N GLY A 638 8.69 -51.52 6.98
CA GLY A 638 8.74 -50.65 5.79
C GLY A 638 7.90 -49.40 5.95
N GLN A 639 8.03 -48.50 5.01
CA GLN A 639 7.17 -47.33 4.85
C GLN A 639 5.99 -47.70 3.96
N PHE A 640 4.81 -47.28 4.32
CA PHE A 640 3.55 -47.52 3.64
C PHE A 640 2.82 -46.23 3.37
N GLU A 641 2.11 -46.23 2.26
CA GLU A 641 1.25 -45.15 1.79
C GLU A 641 -0.18 -45.70 1.69
N LEU A 642 -1.11 -45.07 2.40
CA LEU A 642 -2.54 -45.30 2.28
C LEU A 642 -3.12 -44.15 1.42
N THR A 643 -3.73 -44.50 0.30
CA THR A 643 -4.52 -43.59 -0.53
C THR A 643 -6.01 -43.85 -0.26
N ILE A 644 -6.74 -42.78 -0.02
CA ILE A 644 -8.20 -42.75 0.12
C ILE A 644 -8.71 -41.95 -1.07
N ASP A 645 -9.43 -42.64 -1.96
CA ASP A 645 -9.86 -42.15 -3.28
C ASP A 645 -10.97 -41.06 -3.13
N ASP A 646 -10.88 -40.00 -3.91
CA ASP A 646 -11.84 -38.90 -3.96
C ASP A 646 -13.21 -39.30 -4.55
N ALA A 647 -13.33 -40.47 -5.17
CA ALA A 647 -14.61 -41.00 -5.65
C ALA A 647 -15.59 -41.37 -4.52
N ILE A 648 -15.17 -41.33 -3.24
CA ILE A 648 -16.04 -41.44 -2.08
C ILE A 648 -17.04 -40.25 -2.07
N ILE A 649 -18.32 -40.58 -1.93
CA ILE A 649 -19.41 -39.62 -2.05
C ILE A 649 -20.13 -39.43 -0.71
N GLY A 650 -20.33 -38.19 -0.27
CA GLY A 650 -21.14 -37.85 0.89
C GLY A 650 -22.63 -38.19 0.68
N VAL A 651 -23.25 -38.87 1.63
CA VAL A 651 -24.67 -39.27 1.56
C VAL A 651 -25.60 -38.05 1.47
N ALA A 652 -25.31 -36.99 2.22
CA ALA A 652 -26.19 -35.82 2.33
C ALA A 652 -26.23 -34.94 1.08
N ALA A 653 -25.07 -34.66 0.47
CA ALA A 653 -24.95 -33.70 -0.65
C ALA A 653 -24.69 -34.39 -2.00
N GLY A 654 -24.26 -35.64 -2.00
CA GLY A 654 -23.85 -36.34 -3.21
C GLY A 654 -22.55 -35.78 -3.82
N LEU A 655 -21.74 -35.07 -3.02
CA LEU A 655 -20.45 -34.49 -3.43
C LEU A 655 -19.33 -35.49 -3.17
N ALA A 656 -18.30 -35.45 -4.02
CA ALA A 656 -17.08 -36.22 -3.86
C ALA A 656 -16.31 -35.82 -2.61
N LEU A 657 -15.41 -36.67 -2.12
CA LEU A 657 -14.52 -36.37 -1.00
C LEU A 657 -13.66 -35.16 -1.33
N ASP A 658 -13.48 -34.30 -0.38
CA ASP A 658 -12.49 -33.21 -0.34
C ASP A 658 -11.31 -33.77 0.47
N GLY A 659 -10.39 -34.40 -0.23
CA GLY A 659 -9.42 -35.32 0.37
C GLY A 659 -8.01 -34.80 0.49
N GLU A 660 -7.64 -33.73 -0.18
CA GLU A 660 -6.29 -33.21 -0.18
C GLU A 660 -5.81 -32.90 1.24
N ILE A 661 -4.59 -33.29 1.56
CA ILE A 661 -3.91 -32.86 2.76
C ILE A 661 -3.00 -31.70 2.36
N ALA A 662 -3.16 -30.56 3.02
CA ALA A 662 -2.26 -29.41 2.88
C ALA A 662 -0.79 -29.88 3.04
N SER A 663 0.16 -29.08 2.57
CA SER A 663 1.60 -29.40 2.48
C SER A 663 2.28 -29.94 3.75
N ASP A 664 1.59 -29.90 4.90
CA ASP A 664 1.97 -30.60 6.13
C ASP A 664 1.07 -31.83 6.34
N PRO A 665 1.58 -33.07 6.10
CA PRO A 665 0.79 -34.30 6.21
C PRO A 665 0.28 -34.62 7.63
N SER A 666 0.61 -33.81 8.64
CA SER A 666 0.09 -33.95 10.00
C SER A 666 -1.23 -33.22 10.22
N LEU A 667 -1.73 -32.45 9.25
CA LEU A 667 -2.92 -31.62 9.40
C LEU A 667 -4.16 -32.31 8.82
N LEU A 668 -4.95 -32.92 9.69
CA LEU A 668 -6.34 -33.32 9.46
C LEU A 668 -7.25 -32.36 10.24
N PRO A 669 -8.45 -32.05 9.77
CA PRO A 669 -9.19 -32.61 8.63
C PRO A 669 -8.60 -32.32 7.25
N SER A 670 -8.85 -33.24 6.27
CA SER A 670 -8.46 -33.08 4.88
C SER A 670 -9.22 -31.95 4.18
N GLY A 671 -8.75 -31.56 3.02
CA GLY A 671 -9.44 -30.74 2.04
C GLY A 671 -9.06 -29.27 2.06
N ASP A 672 -9.05 -28.69 0.86
CA ASP A 672 -8.87 -27.26 0.61
C ASP A 672 -10.18 -26.46 0.63
N GLY A 673 -11.31 -27.12 0.76
CA GLY A 673 -12.65 -26.53 0.77
C GLY A 673 -13.50 -26.94 -0.44
N VAL A 674 -12.92 -27.56 -1.44
CA VAL A 674 -13.55 -27.95 -2.70
C VAL A 674 -13.58 -29.48 -2.84
N ALA A 675 -14.64 -30.03 -3.41
CA ALA A 675 -14.75 -31.46 -3.61
C ALA A 675 -13.74 -31.96 -4.67
N GLY A 676 -13.00 -32.99 -4.33
CA GLY A 676 -11.98 -33.66 -5.18
C GLY A 676 -10.71 -33.97 -4.39
N GLY A 677 -9.75 -34.61 -5.06
CA GLY A 677 -8.43 -34.91 -4.52
C GLY A 677 -8.38 -36.08 -3.53
N ASP A 678 -7.39 -36.93 -3.71
CA ASP A 678 -7.17 -38.11 -2.85
C ASP A 678 -6.52 -37.72 -1.52
N THR A 679 -6.92 -38.38 -0.42
CA THR A 679 -6.19 -38.29 0.84
C THR A 679 -5.05 -39.30 0.87
N VAL A 680 -3.81 -38.84 0.99
CA VAL A 680 -2.63 -39.66 1.06
C VAL A 680 -1.99 -39.62 2.44
N VAL A 681 -1.89 -40.78 3.12
CA VAL A 681 -1.31 -40.88 4.47
C VAL A 681 -0.13 -41.84 4.47
N GLU A 682 1.01 -41.37 4.91
CA GLU A 682 2.22 -42.21 5.07
C GLU A 682 2.43 -42.60 6.54
N PHE A 683 2.87 -43.84 6.76
CA PHE A 683 3.31 -44.33 8.08
C PHE A 683 4.37 -45.45 7.94
N VAL A 684 5.05 -45.74 9.05
CA VAL A 684 6.14 -46.72 9.08
C VAL A 684 5.78 -47.93 9.96
N THR A 685 6.00 -49.16 9.46
CA THR A 685 5.90 -50.36 10.30
C THR A 685 7.29 -50.88 10.71
N VAL A 686 7.44 -51.27 11.95
CA VAL A 686 8.70 -51.85 12.47
C VAL A 686 8.47 -53.20 13.14
N VAL A 687 9.29 -54.21 12.77
CA VAL A 687 9.30 -55.47 13.49
C VAL A 687 10.15 -55.30 14.76
N SER A 688 9.48 -55.26 15.92
CA SER A 688 10.24 -55.21 17.19
C SER A 688 10.95 -56.58 17.39
N ARG A 689 12.27 -56.58 17.27
CA ARG A 689 13.06 -57.72 17.72
C ARG A 689 12.91 -57.80 19.27
N ARG A 690 12.34 -58.92 19.79
CA ARG A 690 12.42 -59.24 21.21
C ARG A 690 13.89 -59.18 21.63
N PRO A 691 14.27 -58.44 22.67
CA PRO A 691 15.61 -58.61 23.25
C PRO A 691 15.73 -60.06 23.69
N SER A 692 16.70 -60.76 23.14
CA SER A 692 17.09 -62.09 23.68
C SER A 692 17.43 -61.90 25.15
N ALA A 693 16.72 -62.63 26.03
CA ALA A 693 16.96 -62.58 27.46
C ALA A 693 18.40 -63.04 27.73
N ARG A 694 19.31 -62.07 27.83
CA ARG A 694 20.62 -62.29 28.51
C ARG A 694 20.39 -62.01 29.98
N ARG A 695 20.66 -63.06 30.76
CA ARG A 695 20.72 -63.10 32.23
C ARG A 695 21.44 -61.88 32.77
N ALA A 696 20.81 -61.24 33.74
CA ALA A 696 21.39 -60.19 34.59
C ALA A 696 22.61 -60.71 35.37
N PRO A 697 23.54 -59.77 35.73
CA PRO A 697 23.67 -59.50 37.15
C PRO A 697 23.78 -58.01 37.50
N GLY A 698 23.17 -57.71 38.64
CA GLY A 698 23.75 -56.78 39.63
C GLY A 698 23.39 -55.29 39.53
N ARG A 699 22.44 -54.91 40.38
CA ARG A 699 22.38 -53.67 41.21
C ARG A 699 23.24 -52.44 40.82
N THR A 700 22.67 -51.27 40.61
CA THR A 700 22.55 -50.20 41.64
C THR A 700 22.25 -48.83 41.04
N LYS A 701 21.47 -48.09 41.81
CA LYS A 701 21.29 -46.64 41.94
C LYS A 701 20.34 -45.90 41.01
N ALA A 702 19.30 -45.42 41.68
CA ALA A 702 18.41 -44.36 41.25
C ALA A 702 19.19 -43.05 40.93
N LEU A 703 18.78 -42.37 39.89
CA LEU A 703 19.02 -40.96 39.68
C LEU A 703 17.73 -40.31 39.14
N ASP A 704 17.38 -39.32 39.89
CA ASP A 704 16.30 -38.37 39.78
C ASP A 704 16.21 -37.78 38.36
N ARG A 705 15.03 -37.71 37.80
CA ARG A 705 14.75 -36.94 36.60
C ARG A 705 13.69 -35.90 36.89
N SER A 706 14.15 -34.67 37.00
CA SER A 706 13.32 -33.48 36.88
C SER A 706 12.72 -33.37 35.49
N ALA A 707 11.45 -33.07 35.44
CA ALA A 707 10.68 -32.79 34.26
C ALA A 707 11.13 -31.48 33.60
N ASP A 708 11.43 -31.56 32.30
CA ASP A 708 11.49 -30.38 31.43
C ASP A 708 10.17 -30.29 30.65
N THR A 709 9.42 -29.30 30.99
CA THR A 709 8.22 -28.85 30.28
C THR A 709 8.60 -28.12 29.02
N VAL A 710 8.12 -28.62 27.89
CA VAL A 710 8.15 -27.93 26.60
C VAL A 710 7.10 -26.82 26.63
N LYS A 711 7.52 -25.60 26.41
CA LYS A 711 6.64 -24.43 26.22
C LYS A 711 6.11 -24.43 24.78
N PRO A 712 4.86 -24.02 24.55
CA PRO A 712 4.34 -23.79 23.22
C PRO A 712 4.89 -22.48 22.65
N PHE A 713 5.15 -22.48 21.36
CA PHE A 713 5.47 -21.28 20.58
C PHE A 713 4.21 -20.39 20.51
N GLN A 714 4.38 -19.15 20.92
CA GLN A 714 3.53 -18.01 20.58
C GLN A 714 4.22 -17.22 19.47
N ASP A 715 3.37 -16.75 18.55
CA ASP A 715 3.44 -15.74 17.50
C ASP A 715 3.49 -16.26 16.06
#